data_df57dfdaea81a7dd50d52acb0cbacd30
#
_entry.id   df57dfdaea81a7dd50d52acb0cbacd30
#
_cell.length_a   1.000
_cell.length_b   1.000
_cell.length_c   1.000
_cell.angle_alpha   90.00
_cell.angle_beta   90.00
_cell.angle_gamma   90.00
#
_symmetry.space_group_name_H-M   'P 1'
#
loop_
_entity.id
_entity.type
_entity.pdbx_description
1 polymer ?
#
loop_
_entity_poly.entity_id
_entity_poly.type
_entity_poly.pdbx_seq_one_letter_code
_entity_poly.pdbx_strand_id
1 'polypeptide(L)'
;MGTTEHPPPHRLRAWMLEGMSDMGKGGGLQGPHAQPEPPHKGQPWYRVMCLTGVDYFSTLGYQPGIAALAAGLLSPVATIVLVIVTLAGALPVYRRVAEESPHGQGSIAMLERLLTFWKGKLFVLTLLGFAATDFLITITLSAADASTHLVENPHVADALHDKQLVITLILIALLGAVFLKGFLEAIGVAVVLVGIYLALNVVVVATGLWHVATEGHVVTDWSGALTAEHGNVFVMIGVALIVFPKLALGLSGFETGVAVMPHVRGGPSDTEEKPAGRIRDTKKLLTTAALIMSAFLITTSFITTLLIPERAFEPGGEANGRALAYLAHAYLGNVFGTVYDVSTIAILWFAGASAMAGLLNLMPRYLPRYGMAPHWARAVRPMVIVFTLVGFLVTWIFDADVDAQGGAYATGVLVLISSAAIAVTIAARRAGQRGWTIAFAVISAVFLYTTVLNIIERPDGVKIGACFIAGIVLISFFSRLARSFELRVTDVEFDATAERFVRDIASRKIRFIANEPDNRDVTEYRDKIEQIRADHEVPSQEDFVFVEVTVTDPSEFESGLTVRGEVMHGRYRVLTLESSSVSNALAAFLLHARDLTGQIPHIYFEWTEGNPFTNFLRFFLFGQGEVAPVTREVLREAEPDRSRRPRVHVG
;
A
#
# COMPACT_ATOMS: atom_id res chain seq x y z
N MET A 1 -45.42 9.05 13.92
CA MET A 1 -44.45 10.12 13.66
C MET A 1 -43.74 10.42 14.94
N GLY A 2 -42.52 9.92 15.08
CA GLY A 2 -41.60 10.19 16.16
C GLY A 2 -40.24 10.07 15.57
N THR A 3 -39.67 11.19 15.12
CA THR A 3 -38.29 11.29 14.72
C THR A 3 -37.43 11.04 15.95
N THR A 4 -36.81 9.88 16.03
CA THR A 4 -35.72 9.64 16.99
C THR A 4 -34.57 10.54 16.58
N GLU A 5 -34.51 11.76 17.11
CA GLU A 5 -33.34 12.62 17.06
C GLU A 5 -32.20 11.89 17.77
N HIS A 6 -31.25 11.40 16.99
CA HIS A 6 -29.97 10.98 17.56
C HIS A 6 -29.31 12.20 18.22
N PRO A 7 -28.80 12.08 19.45
CA PRO A 7 -28.08 13.17 20.08
C PRO A 7 -26.94 13.63 19.17
N PRO A 8 -26.67 14.95 19.07
CA PRO A 8 -25.63 15.46 18.20
C PRO A 8 -24.29 14.79 18.58
N PRO A 9 -23.54 14.28 17.63
CA PRO A 9 -22.26 13.63 17.93
C PRO A 9 -21.38 14.64 18.65
N HIS A 10 -20.70 14.19 19.74
CA HIS A 10 -19.73 15.02 20.44
C HIS A 10 -18.82 15.69 19.42
N ARG A 11 -18.59 17.00 19.54
CA ARG A 11 -17.82 17.82 18.59
C ARG A 11 -16.48 17.17 18.21
N LEU A 12 -15.83 16.50 19.14
CA LEU A 12 -14.58 15.77 18.93
C LEU A 12 -14.76 14.56 17.98
N ARG A 13 -15.83 13.78 18.16
CA ARG A 13 -16.11 12.61 17.31
C ARG A 13 -16.46 13.04 15.88
N ALA A 14 -17.23 14.11 15.73
CA ALA A 14 -17.56 14.67 14.42
C ALA A 14 -16.29 15.18 13.71
N TRP A 15 -15.40 15.85 14.44
CA TRP A 15 -14.13 16.31 13.90
C TRP A 15 -13.18 15.15 13.54
N MET A 16 -13.04 14.15 14.40
CA MET A 16 -12.19 12.99 14.15
C MET A 16 -12.63 12.17 12.93
N LEU A 17 -13.93 12.05 12.71
CA LEU A 17 -14.53 11.25 11.64
C LEU A 17 -15.05 12.12 10.48
N GLU A 18 -14.53 13.33 10.33
CA GLU A 18 -14.84 14.21 9.20
C GLU A 18 -14.52 13.52 7.87
N GLY A 19 -15.43 13.63 6.90
CA GLY A 19 -15.37 12.89 5.64
C GLY A 19 -16.08 11.54 5.64
N MET A 20 -16.39 10.95 6.82
CA MET A 20 -17.22 9.73 6.89
C MET A 20 -18.73 10.02 6.80
N SER A 21 -19.19 11.22 7.20
CA SER A 21 -20.61 11.60 7.17
C SER A 21 -21.16 11.81 5.76
N ASP A 22 -20.30 12.14 4.80
CA ASP A 22 -20.69 12.33 3.41
C ASP A 22 -20.80 11.00 2.64
N MET A 23 -20.23 9.92 3.18
CA MET A 23 -20.31 8.57 2.61
C MET A 23 -21.68 7.91 2.79
N GLY A 24 -22.51 8.38 3.74
CA GLY A 24 -23.84 7.81 4.02
C GLY A 24 -24.99 8.40 3.20
N LYS A 25 -24.77 9.46 2.44
CA LYS A 25 -25.83 10.16 1.68
C LYS A 25 -25.83 9.93 0.16
N GLY A 26 -24.80 9.33 -0.36
CA GLY A 26 -24.74 8.87 -1.75
C GLY A 26 -24.18 7.48 -1.75
N GLY A 27 -24.99 6.49 -2.11
CA GLY A 27 -24.59 5.07 -2.18
C GLY A 27 -23.50 4.77 -3.20
N GLY A 28 -22.43 5.56 -3.20
CA GLY A 28 -21.26 5.41 -4.04
C GLY A 28 -20.18 4.61 -3.29
N LEU A 29 -19.80 3.50 -3.87
CA LEU A 29 -18.63 2.71 -3.55
C LEU A 29 -17.38 3.59 -3.51
N GLN A 30 -16.76 3.72 -2.33
CA GLN A 30 -15.40 4.23 -2.23
C GLN A 30 -14.43 3.06 -2.13
N GLY A 31 -13.84 2.75 -3.22
CA GLY A 31 -12.80 1.76 -3.43
C GLY A 31 -12.21 1.98 -4.82
N PRO A 32 -11.38 1.10 -5.34
CA PRO A 32 -10.87 1.22 -6.71
C PRO A 32 -11.96 1.15 -7.80
N HIS A 33 -13.22 0.94 -7.42
CA HIS A 33 -14.43 1.02 -8.26
C HIS A 33 -15.32 2.23 -7.93
N ALA A 34 -14.93 3.09 -6.98
CA ALA A 34 -15.61 4.36 -6.76
C ALA A 34 -15.55 5.21 -8.03
N GLN A 35 -16.65 5.94 -8.31
CA GLN A 35 -16.61 6.91 -9.40
C GLN A 35 -15.40 7.83 -9.18
N PRO A 36 -14.63 8.11 -10.23
CA PRO A 36 -13.47 8.97 -10.11
C PRO A 36 -13.91 10.32 -9.56
N GLU A 37 -13.20 10.81 -8.55
CA GLU A 37 -13.28 12.24 -8.22
C GLU A 37 -13.12 13.04 -9.52
N PRO A 38 -13.85 14.17 -9.68
CA PRO A 38 -13.72 14.99 -10.89
C PRO A 38 -12.24 15.22 -11.15
N PRO A 39 -11.77 15.03 -12.38
CA PRO A 39 -10.35 14.93 -12.69
C PRO A 39 -9.62 16.15 -12.13
N HIS A 40 -8.85 15.98 -11.07
CA HIS A 40 -7.90 16.97 -10.64
C HIS A 40 -7.05 17.32 -11.87
N LYS A 41 -6.98 18.60 -12.23
CA LYS A 41 -6.16 19.06 -13.35
C LYS A 41 -4.72 18.62 -13.06
N GLY A 42 -4.32 17.47 -13.60
CA GLY A 42 -3.01 16.90 -13.38
C GLY A 42 -1.91 17.93 -13.62
N GLN A 43 -0.81 17.80 -12.89
CA GLN A 43 0.35 18.68 -13.00
C GLN A 43 1.35 18.15 -14.04
N PRO A 44 2.19 18.99 -14.62
CA PRO A 44 3.27 18.55 -15.49
C PRO A 44 4.20 17.56 -14.75
N TRP A 45 4.67 16.53 -15.44
CA TRP A 45 5.47 15.44 -14.87
C TRP A 45 6.71 15.93 -14.08
N TYR A 46 7.37 17.02 -14.50
CA TYR A 46 8.54 17.55 -13.82
C TYR A 46 8.22 18.20 -12.46
N ARG A 47 7.01 18.73 -12.26
CA ARG A 47 6.55 19.19 -10.95
C ARG A 47 6.19 18.03 -10.04
N VAL A 48 5.52 17.01 -10.59
CA VAL A 48 5.20 15.78 -9.85
C VAL A 48 6.47 15.02 -9.50
N MET A 49 7.50 15.07 -10.36
CA MET A 49 8.83 14.52 -10.05
C MET A 49 9.42 15.14 -8.77
N CYS A 50 9.23 16.42 -8.52
CA CYS A 50 9.70 17.03 -7.28
C CYS A 50 8.91 16.55 -6.06
N LEU A 51 7.63 16.21 -6.19
CA LEU A 51 6.84 15.65 -5.09
C LEU A 51 7.38 14.29 -4.62
N THR A 52 7.73 13.40 -5.55
CA THR A 52 8.41 12.15 -5.21
C THR A 52 9.89 12.37 -4.93
N GLY A 53 10.46 13.38 -5.54
CA GLY A 53 11.85 13.75 -5.42
C GLY A 53 12.25 14.19 -4.02
N VAL A 54 11.32 14.71 -3.20
CA VAL A 54 11.65 15.02 -1.80
C VAL A 54 12.07 13.78 -1.03
N ASP A 55 11.41 12.63 -1.27
CA ASP A 55 11.80 11.34 -0.70
C ASP A 55 13.06 10.79 -1.37
N TYR A 56 13.12 10.81 -2.71
CA TYR A 56 14.21 10.23 -3.46
C TYR A 56 15.52 11.02 -3.33
N PHE A 57 15.50 12.35 -3.47
CA PHE A 57 16.71 13.17 -3.41
C PHE A 57 17.18 13.44 -1.98
N SER A 58 16.30 13.38 -0.96
CA SER A 58 16.71 13.50 0.43
C SER A 58 17.70 12.40 0.85
N THR A 59 17.66 11.25 0.17
CA THR A 59 18.61 10.14 0.37
C THR A 59 20.08 10.59 0.21
N LEU A 60 20.37 11.65 -0.51
CA LEU A 60 21.71 12.23 -0.60
C LEU A 60 22.22 12.76 0.75
N GLY A 61 21.33 13.08 1.71
CA GLY A 61 21.73 13.51 3.05
C GLY A 61 22.54 12.43 3.79
N TYR A 62 22.08 11.20 3.74
CA TYR A 62 22.64 10.07 4.54
C TYR A 62 23.37 9.01 3.69
N GLN A 63 22.98 8.80 2.43
CA GLN A 63 23.49 7.69 1.60
C GLN A 63 25.02 7.71 1.40
N PRO A 64 25.70 8.85 1.16
CA PRO A 64 27.16 8.86 1.02
C PRO A 64 27.88 8.44 2.29
N GLY A 65 27.38 8.81 3.48
CA GLY A 65 27.91 8.37 4.78
C GLY A 65 27.74 6.87 4.98
N ILE A 66 26.52 6.35 4.72
CA ILE A 66 26.24 4.90 4.79
C ILE A 66 27.13 4.12 3.81
N ALA A 67 27.34 4.63 2.60
CA ALA A 67 28.22 3.98 1.64
C ALA A 67 29.67 3.94 2.11
N ALA A 68 30.17 5.04 2.71
CA ALA A 68 31.51 5.10 3.25
C ALA A 68 31.71 4.12 4.44
N LEU A 69 30.75 4.06 5.37
CA LEU A 69 30.77 3.10 6.48
C LEU A 69 30.70 1.64 6.03
N ALA A 70 29.88 1.35 5.00
CA ALA A 70 29.64 -0.01 4.54
C ALA A 70 30.76 -0.57 3.67
N ALA A 71 31.42 0.28 2.86
CA ALA A 71 32.34 -0.10 1.80
C ALA A 71 33.75 0.51 1.94
N GLY A 72 33.97 1.43 2.88
CA GLY A 72 35.26 2.10 3.07
C GLY A 72 35.79 2.71 1.77
N LEU A 73 37.05 2.44 1.44
CA LEU A 73 37.69 2.88 0.20
C LEU A 73 37.00 2.38 -1.09
N LEU A 74 36.23 1.28 -0.98
CA LEU A 74 35.50 0.66 -2.11
C LEU A 74 34.16 1.34 -2.39
N SER A 75 33.74 2.31 -1.56
CA SER A 75 32.43 2.98 -1.66
C SER A 75 32.10 3.50 -3.06
N PRO A 76 33.00 4.16 -3.82
CA PRO A 76 32.68 4.60 -5.18
C PRO A 76 32.36 3.43 -6.14
N VAL A 77 33.09 2.31 -6.00
CA VAL A 77 32.87 1.11 -6.84
C VAL A 77 31.56 0.44 -6.49
N ALA A 78 31.25 0.28 -5.20
CA ALA A 78 29.99 -0.27 -4.73
C ALA A 78 28.78 0.61 -5.15
N THR A 79 28.96 1.94 -5.15
CA THR A 79 27.95 2.90 -5.64
C THR A 79 27.74 2.78 -7.15
N ILE A 80 28.79 2.51 -7.94
CA ILE A 80 28.62 2.24 -9.38
C ILE A 80 27.79 0.97 -9.59
N VAL A 81 28.03 -0.10 -8.81
CA VAL A 81 27.19 -1.32 -8.87
C VAL A 81 25.73 -0.98 -8.53
N LEU A 82 25.49 -0.20 -7.46
CA LEU A 82 24.15 0.27 -7.11
C LEU A 82 23.48 1.03 -8.26
N VAL A 83 24.19 1.95 -8.91
CA VAL A 83 23.68 2.72 -10.04
C VAL A 83 23.36 1.83 -11.24
N ILE A 84 24.17 0.84 -11.53
CA ILE A 84 23.89 -0.15 -12.59
C ILE A 84 22.60 -0.92 -12.27
N VAL A 85 22.45 -1.40 -11.03
CA VAL A 85 21.23 -2.10 -10.58
C VAL A 85 20.01 -1.17 -10.61
N THR A 86 20.19 0.11 -10.29
CA THR A 86 19.14 1.11 -10.39
C THR A 86 18.67 1.32 -11.83
N LEU A 87 19.60 1.63 -12.75
CA LEU A 87 19.27 2.00 -14.13
C LEU A 87 18.92 0.81 -15.02
N ALA A 88 19.59 -0.33 -14.83
CA ALA A 88 19.34 -1.53 -15.62
C ALA A 88 18.36 -2.53 -14.96
N GLY A 89 18.09 -2.39 -13.68
CA GLY A 89 17.20 -3.25 -12.90
C GLY A 89 15.91 -2.55 -12.47
N ALA A 90 15.98 -1.67 -11.46
CA ALA A 90 14.80 -1.04 -10.87
C ALA A 90 14.02 -0.17 -11.88
N LEU A 91 14.70 0.68 -12.63
CA LEU A 91 14.05 1.58 -13.58
C LEU A 91 13.23 0.84 -14.66
N PRO A 92 13.72 -0.18 -15.37
CA PRO A 92 12.91 -0.96 -16.30
C PRO A 92 11.72 -1.64 -15.65
N VAL A 93 11.88 -2.17 -14.44
CA VAL A 93 10.79 -2.80 -13.67
C VAL A 93 9.68 -1.79 -13.41
N TYR A 94 9.99 -0.63 -12.82
CA TYR A 94 8.97 0.36 -12.48
C TYR A 94 8.38 1.09 -13.69
N ARG A 95 9.12 1.20 -14.79
CA ARG A 95 8.55 1.64 -16.08
C ARG A 95 7.48 0.66 -16.58
N ARG A 96 7.67 -0.64 -16.36
CA ARG A 96 6.67 -1.66 -16.69
C ARG A 96 5.52 -1.66 -15.69
N VAL A 97 5.77 -1.48 -14.40
CA VAL A 97 4.72 -1.30 -13.38
C VAL A 97 3.81 -0.12 -13.73
N ALA A 98 4.36 1.01 -14.18
CA ALA A 98 3.57 2.17 -14.62
C ALA A 98 2.67 1.86 -15.83
N GLU A 99 3.05 0.93 -16.71
CA GLU A 99 2.20 0.45 -17.82
C GLU A 99 1.05 -0.42 -17.34
N GLU A 100 1.35 -1.36 -16.44
CA GLU A 100 0.38 -2.37 -15.97
C GLU A 100 -0.55 -1.84 -14.87
N SER A 101 -0.15 -0.77 -14.17
CA SER A 101 -0.87 -0.16 -13.06
C SER A 101 -1.03 1.36 -13.23
N PRO A 102 -1.75 1.84 -14.27
CA PRO A 102 -1.77 3.24 -14.68
C PRO A 102 -2.51 4.18 -13.70
N HIS A 103 -3.17 3.64 -12.69
CA HIS A 103 -3.90 4.40 -11.66
C HIS A 103 -3.10 4.59 -10.36
N GLY A 104 -1.79 4.38 -10.38
CA GLY A 104 -0.92 4.57 -9.22
C GLY A 104 -1.08 3.52 -8.12
N GLN A 105 -1.57 2.34 -8.48
CA GLN A 105 -1.76 1.25 -7.52
C GLN A 105 -0.46 0.46 -7.23
N GLY A 106 0.58 0.69 -8.04
CA GLY A 106 1.88 0.08 -7.86
C GLY A 106 1.95 -1.42 -8.12
N SER A 107 3.00 -2.03 -7.61
CA SER A 107 3.27 -3.48 -7.75
C SER A 107 2.29 -4.36 -6.98
N ILE A 108 1.75 -3.87 -5.87
CA ILE A 108 0.82 -4.61 -5.01
C ILE A 108 -0.47 -4.97 -5.78
N ALA A 109 -1.03 -4.02 -6.53
CA ALA A 109 -2.23 -4.26 -7.33
C ALA A 109 -2.00 -5.22 -8.50
N MET A 110 -0.80 -5.23 -9.08
CA MET A 110 -0.44 -6.22 -10.10
C MET A 110 -0.49 -7.63 -9.52
N LEU A 111 0.09 -7.83 -8.34
CA LEU A 111 0.13 -9.14 -7.67
C LEU A 111 -1.23 -9.58 -7.16
N GLU A 112 -2.06 -8.64 -6.70
CA GLU A 112 -3.46 -8.92 -6.35
C GLU A 112 -4.23 -9.55 -7.51
N ARG A 113 -4.09 -9.01 -8.73
CA ARG A 113 -4.75 -9.56 -9.94
C ARG A 113 -4.17 -10.90 -10.41
N LEU A 114 -2.94 -11.21 -10.00
CA LEU A 114 -2.24 -12.43 -10.40
C LEU A 114 -2.56 -13.61 -9.47
N LEU A 115 -2.93 -13.33 -8.22
CA LEU A 115 -3.17 -14.30 -7.16
C LEU A 115 -4.62 -14.21 -6.71
N THR A 116 -5.34 -15.33 -6.76
CA THR A 116 -6.74 -15.45 -6.35
C THR A 116 -6.87 -16.06 -4.95
N PHE A 117 -8.03 -15.91 -4.34
CA PHE A 117 -8.38 -16.47 -3.05
C PHE A 117 -7.51 -15.96 -1.88
N TRP A 118 -7.61 -16.64 -0.75
CA TRP A 118 -6.90 -16.30 0.49
C TRP A 118 -5.39 -16.20 0.34
N LYS A 119 -4.78 -16.99 -0.54
CA LYS A 119 -3.33 -16.93 -0.79
C LYS A 119 -2.93 -15.55 -1.34
N GLY A 120 -3.73 -15.02 -2.26
CA GLY A 120 -3.53 -13.67 -2.80
C GLY A 120 -3.70 -12.60 -1.73
N LYS A 121 -4.76 -12.69 -0.92
CA LYS A 121 -5.02 -11.71 0.14
C LYS A 121 -3.93 -11.70 1.22
N LEU A 122 -3.48 -12.87 1.68
CA LEU A 122 -2.38 -12.97 2.64
C LEU A 122 -1.08 -12.42 2.08
N PHE A 123 -0.80 -12.68 0.81
CA PHE A 123 0.37 -12.12 0.14
C PHE A 123 0.30 -10.59 0.04
N VAL A 124 -0.86 -10.04 -0.34
CA VAL A 124 -1.10 -8.59 -0.36
C VAL A 124 -0.94 -7.99 1.03
N LEU A 125 -1.47 -8.62 2.10
CA LEU A 125 -1.29 -8.15 3.47
C LEU A 125 0.19 -8.15 3.89
N THR A 126 0.95 -9.17 3.48
CA THR A 126 2.40 -9.23 3.72
C THR A 126 3.12 -8.08 3.03
N LEU A 127 2.81 -7.81 1.77
CA LEU A 127 3.39 -6.67 1.04
C LEU A 127 2.97 -5.33 1.63
N LEU A 128 1.71 -5.19 2.07
CA LEU A 128 1.25 -3.99 2.78
C LEU A 128 2.00 -3.79 4.10
N GLY A 129 2.35 -4.87 4.80
CA GLY A 129 3.18 -4.82 6.00
C GLY A 129 4.58 -4.28 5.71
N PHE A 130 5.23 -4.76 4.65
CA PHE A 130 6.52 -4.22 4.22
C PHE A 130 6.41 -2.77 3.70
N ALA A 131 5.36 -2.43 2.97
CA ALA A 131 5.12 -1.06 2.53
C ALA A 131 4.86 -0.12 3.73
N ALA A 132 4.11 -0.57 4.74
CA ALA A 132 3.93 0.19 5.97
C ALA A 132 5.26 0.40 6.70
N THR A 133 6.10 -0.63 6.76
CA THR A 133 7.45 -0.54 7.34
C THR A 133 8.28 0.49 6.58
N ASP A 134 8.32 0.40 5.26
CA ASP A 134 9.04 1.31 4.38
C ASP A 134 8.66 2.78 4.63
N PHE A 135 7.37 3.11 4.53
CA PHE A 135 6.89 4.48 4.75
C PHE A 135 7.06 4.96 6.20
N LEU A 136 6.81 4.11 7.20
CA LEU A 136 6.97 4.50 8.61
C LEU A 136 8.43 4.72 8.97
N ILE A 137 9.33 3.87 8.49
CA ILE A 137 10.77 4.08 8.68
C ILE A 137 11.23 5.32 7.91
N THR A 138 10.70 5.61 6.71
CA THR A 138 10.99 6.87 6.01
C THR A 138 10.65 8.08 6.87
N ILE A 139 9.49 8.08 7.56
CA ILE A 139 9.09 9.18 8.46
C ILE A 139 10.09 9.32 9.62
N THR A 140 10.41 8.21 10.28
CA THR A 140 11.24 8.23 11.51
C THR A 140 12.71 8.46 11.20
N LEU A 141 13.24 7.84 10.15
CA LEU A 141 14.61 8.01 9.68
C LEU A 141 14.87 9.45 9.20
N SER A 142 13.96 9.98 8.36
CA SER A 142 14.10 11.36 7.86
C SER A 142 14.02 12.38 9.00
N ALA A 143 13.19 12.14 10.02
CA ALA A 143 13.13 13.01 11.20
C ALA A 143 14.40 12.88 12.06
N ALA A 144 14.96 11.65 12.20
CA ALA A 144 16.20 11.41 12.92
C ALA A 144 17.39 12.07 12.23
N ASP A 145 17.51 11.91 10.91
CA ASP A 145 18.55 12.53 10.10
C ASP A 145 18.45 14.08 10.12
N ALA A 146 17.24 14.61 10.01
CA ALA A 146 17.00 16.05 10.17
C ALA A 146 17.45 16.56 11.56
N SER A 147 17.22 15.77 12.62
CA SER A 147 17.66 16.13 13.96
C SER A 147 19.18 16.08 14.11
N THR A 148 19.88 15.12 13.44
CA THR A 148 21.34 15.04 13.39
C THR A 148 21.92 16.34 12.76
N HIS A 149 21.40 16.76 11.61
CA HIS A 149 21.81 18.01 10.98
C HIS A 149 21.59 19.24 11.86
N LEU A 150 20.53 19.24 12.69
CA LEU A 150 20.28 20.34 13.62
C LEU A 150 21.26 20.32 14.80
N VAL A 151 21.45 19.17 15.43
CA VAL A 151 22.28 18.99 16.64
C VAL A 151 23.75 19.26 16.35
N GLU A 152 24.23 18.78 15.21
CA GLU A 152 25.65 18.91 14.82
C GLU A 152 25.98 20.26 14.14
N ASN A 153 25.01 21.18 14.02
CA ASN A 153 25.29 22.49 13.42
C ASN A 153 26.06 23.39 14.37
N PRO A 154 27.19 24.01 13.94
CA PRO A 154 28.05 24.83 14.80
C PRO A 154 27.39 26.07 15.44
N HIS A 155 26.23 26.48 14.92
CA HIS A 155 25.50 27.63 15.45
C HIS A 155 24.39 27.22 16.44
N VAL A 156 24.20 25.93 16.68
CA VAL A 156 23.23 25.42 17.63
C VAL A 156 23.89 25.27 19.01
N ALA A 157 23.13 25.58 20.06
CA ALA A 157 23.64 25.57 21.42
C ALA A 157 24.03 24.15 21.86
N ASP A 158 25.18 24.03 22.54
CA ASP A 158 25.72 22.75 23.09
C ASP A 158 24.68 21.98 23.93
N ALA A 159 23.74 22.68 24.56
CA ALA A 159 22.65 22.09 25.33
C ALA A 159 21.67 21.20 24.53
N LEU A 160 21.76 21.21 23.20
CA LEU A 160 20.92 20.39 22.31
C LEU A 160 21.64 19.16 21.76
N HIS A 161 22.98 19.05 21.90
CA HIS A 161 23.75 17.95 21.36
C HIS A 161 23.28 16.56 21.85
N ASP A 162 22.91 16.42 23.13
CA ASP A 162 22.43 15.15 23.71
C ASP A 162 20.90 14.95 23.58
N LYS A 163 20.20 15.71 22.72
CA LYS A 163 18.73 15.70 22.66
C LYS A 163 18.17 15.25 21.30
N GLN A 164 18.97 14.51 20.53
CA GLN A 164 18.56 14.02 19.21
C GLN A 164 17.21 13.30 19.24
N LEU A 165 17.01 12.34 20.16
CA LEU A 165 15.76 11.60 20.32
C LEU A 165 14.56 12.54 20.55
N VAL A 166 14.70 13.51 21.46
CA VAL A 166 13.61 14.45 21.80
C VAL A 166 13.27 15.33 20.60
N ILE A 167 14.28 15.83 19.86
CA ILE A 167 14.10 16.66 18.67
C ILE A 167 13.40 15.86 17.59
N THR A 168 13.82 14.61 17.36
CA THR A 168 13.18 13.69 16.40
C THR A 168 11.70 13.48 16.72
N LEU A 169 11.37 13.21 17.99
CA LEU A 169 9.97 13.07 18.43
C LEU A 169 9.16 14.35 18.21
N ILE A 170 9.75 15.53 18.45
CA ILE A 170 9.11 16.82 18.18
C ILE A 170 8.85 17.01 16.67
N LEU A 171 9.80 16.66 15.81
CA LEU A 171 9.63 16.74 14.35
C LEU A 171 8.50 15.83 13.85
N ILE A 172 8.40 14.60 14.39
CA ILE A 172 7.31 13.67 14.08
C ILE A 172 5.97 14.19 14.62
N ALA A 173 5.95 14.74 15.84
CA ALA A 173 4.75 15.36 16.41
C ALA A 173 4.25 16.54 15.58
N LEU A 174 5.16 17.40 15.13
CA LEU A 174 4.86 18.53 14.26
C LEU A 174 4.28 18.06 12.92
N LEU A 175 4.86 17.00 12.33
CA LEU A 175 4.35 16.37 11.12
C LEU A 175 2.91 15.87 11.32
N GLY A 176 2.66 15.10 12.39
CA GLY A 176 1.33 14.64 12.75
C GLY A 176 0.34 15.79 12.93
N ALA A 177 0.73 16.86 13.62
CA ALA A 177 -0.10 18.04 13.85
C ALA A 177 -0.48 18.77 12.52
N VAL A 178 0.45 18.85 11.58
CA VAL A 178 0.19 19.42 10.25
C VAL A 178 -0.83 18.59 9.49
N PHE A 179 -0.70 17.26 9.52
CA PHE A 179 -1.66 16.36 8.87
C PHE A 179 -3.03 16.36 9.53
N LEU A 180 -3.12 16.50 10.86
CA LEU A 180 -4.40 16.66 11.57
C LEU A 180 -5.17 17.93 11.18
N LYS A 181 -4.46 19.01 10.82
CA LYS A 181 -5.08 20.24 10.30
C LYS A 181 -5.56 20.13 8.86
N GLY A 182 -5.06 19.16 8.12
CA GLY A 182 -5.32 18.97 6.69
C GLY A 182 -4.12 19.44 5.85
N PHE A 183 -3.27 18.49 5.52
CA PHE A 183 -2.16 18.71 4.58
C PHE A 183 -2.72 18.59 3.15
N LEU A 184 -2.81 19.72 2.47
CA LEU A 184 -3.05 19.74 1.03
C LEU A 184 -1.69 19.65 0.33
N GLU A 185 -1.61 18.77 -0.66
CA GLU A 185 -0.39 18.51 -1.44
C GLU A 185 0.30 19.81 -1.89
N ALA A 186 1.43 20.09 -1.29
CA ALA A 186 2.21 21.26 -1.58
C ALA A 186 3.24 20.97 -2.69
N ILE A 187 2.79 20.49 -3.88
CA ILE A 187 3.68 20.29 -5.04
C ILE A 187 4.54 21.54 -5.31
N GLY A 188 3.98 22.71 -5.10
CA GLY A 188 4.73 23.96 -5.25
C GLY A 188 5.88 24.09 -4.25
N VAL A 189 5.66 23.70 -3.00
CA VAL A 189 6.70 23.69 -1.95
C VAL A 189 7.76 22.66 -2.28
N ALA A 190 7.36 21.44 -2.67
CA ALA A 190 8.30 20.40 -3.09
C ALA A 190 9.23 20.85 -4.22
N VAL A 191 8.70 21.56 -5.23
CA VAL A 191 9.51 22.08 -6.34
C VAL A 191 10.57 23.05 -5.84
N VAL A 192 10.23 23.95 -4.91
CA VAL A 192 11.18 24.93 -4.34
C VAL A 192 12.23 24.21 -3.49
N LEU A 193 11.82 23.32 -2.59
CA LEU A 193 12.73 22.57 -1.71
C LEU A 193 13.71 21.72 -2.51
N VAL A 194 13.23 20.92 -3.46
CA VAL A 194 14.09 20.08 -4.31
C VAL A 194 15.01 20.95 -5.16
N GLY A 195 14.52 22.05 -5.71
CA GLY A 195 15.33 22.97 -6.52
C GLY A 195 16.49 23.58 -5.73
N ILE A 196 16.22 24.09 -4.52
CA ILE A 196 17.25 24.66 -3.63
C ILE A 196 18.24 23.55 -3.20
N TYR A 197 17.74 22.41 -2.75
CA TYR A 197 18.56 21.30 -2.26
C TYR A 197 19.51 20.78 -3.35
N LEU A 198 19.02 20.51 -4.56
CA LEU A 198 19.86 20.06 -5.66
C LEU A 198 20.86 21.13 -6.09
N ALA A 199 20.48 22.41 -6.10
CA ALA A 199 21.40 23.50 -6.41
C ALA A 199 22.56 23.57 -5.39
N LEU A 200 22.27 23.46 -4.09
CA LEU A 200 23.30 23.42 -3.04
C LEU A 200 24.19 22.19 -3.20
N ASN A 201 23.63 21.03 -3.50
CA ASN A 201 24.40 19.81 -3.78
C ASN A 201 25.31 19.96 -4.99
N VAL A 202 24.87 20.64 -6.07
CA VAL A 202 25.74 20.94 -7.22
C VAL A 202 26.95 21.78 -6.79
N VAL A 203 26.76 22.76 -5.92
CA VAL A 203 27.88 23.59 -5.42
C VAL A 203 28.84 22.76 -4.58
N VAL A 204 28.36 21.93 -3.64
CA VAL A 204 29.19 21.05 -2.82
C VAL A 204 29.96 20.06 -3.68
N VAL A 205 29.31 19.40 -4.64
CA VAL A 205 29.94 18.46 -5.58
C VAL A 205 30.99 19.15 -6.44
N ALA A 206 30.67 20.31 -6.99
CA ALA A 206 31.61 21.07 -7.82
C ALA A 206 32.86 21.49 -7.01
N THR A 207 32.68 21.96 -5.78
CA THR A 207 33.79 22.32 -4.88
C THR A 207 34.62 21.07 -4.50
N GLY A 208 33.96 19.96 -4.14
CA GLY A 208 34.66 18.70 -3.83
C GLY A 208 35.47 18.18 -5.01
N LEU A 209 34.89 18.16 -6.21
CA LEU A 209 35.60 17.75 -7.44
C LEU A 209 36.75 18.68 -7.77
N TRP A 210 36.59 20.00 -7.51
CA TRP A 210 37.69 20.98 -7.67
C TRP A 210 38.84 20.65 -6.74
N HIS A 211 38.61 20.38 -5.45
CA HIS A 211 39.65 19.98 -4.51
C HIS A 211 40.35 18.68 -4.91
N VAL A 212 39.59 17.67 -5.30
CA VAL A 212 40.14 16.40 -5.82
C VAL A 212 41.02 16.62 -7.05
N ALA A 213 40.63 17.56 -7.96
CA ALA A 213 41.39 17.85 -9.18
C ALA A 213 42.66 18.67 -8.91
N THR A 214 42.62 19.56 -7.92
CA THR A 214 43.76 20.44 -7.58
C THR A 214 44.78 19.76 -6.64
N GLU A 215 44.31 18.84 -5.81
CA GLU A 215 45.14 18.04 -4.91
C GLU A 215 45.44 16.66 -5.54
N GLY A 216 46.26 16.66 -6.60
CA GLY A 216 46.50 15.50 -7.47
C GLY A 216 47.00 14.22 -6.75
N HIS A 217 47.47 14.32 -5.51
CA HIS A 217 47.88 13.16 -4.69
C HIS A 217 46.70 12.36 -4.13
N VAL A 218 45.54 13.00 -3.90
CA VAL A 218 44.37 12.37 -3.25
C VAL A 218 43.86 11.16 -4.05
N VAL A 219 43.78 11.28 -5.39
CA VAL A 219 43.36 10.16 -6.25
C VAL A 219 44.38 9.04 -6.31
N THR A 220 45.70 9.40 -6.35
CA THR A 220 46.78 8.40 -6.38
C THR A 220 46.88 7.65 -5.07
N ASP A 221 46.74 8.36 -3.93
CA ASP A 221 46.76 7.77 -2.60
C ASP A 221 45.57 6.83 -2.39
N TRP A 222 44.36 7.27 -2.76
CA TRP A 222 43.17 6.45 -2.73
C TRP A 222 43.29 5.19 -3.59
N SER A 223 43.74 5.32 -4.84
CA SER A 223 43.88 4.18 -5.77
C SER A 223 44.99 3.21 -5.32
N GLY A 224 46.04 3.75 -4.72
CA GLY A 224 47.12 2.96 -4.12
C GLY A 224 46.62 2.16 -2.90
N ALA A 225 45.92 2.81 -1.97
CA ALA A 225 45.34 2.17 -0.80
C ALA A 225 44.29 1.12 -1.19
N LEU A 226 43.39 1.45 -2.13
CA LEU A 226 42.38 0.53 -2.65
C LEU A 226 43.01 -0.73 -3.26
N THR A 227 44.10 -0.56 -4.04
CA THR A 227 44.81 -1.69 -4.65
C THR A 227 45.56 -2.51 -3.61
N ALA A 228 46.14 -1.87 -2.60
CA ALA A 228 46.83 -2.55 -1.53
C ALA A 228 45.88 -3.40 -0.67
N GLU A 229 44.68 -2.93 -0.41
CA GLU A 229 43.68 -3.63 0.40
C GLU A 229 42.96 -4.76 -0.36
N HIS A 230 42.59 -4.52 -1.60
CA HIS A 230 41.71 -5.43 -2.36
C HIS A 230 42.40 -6.16 -3.54
N GLY A 231 43.65 -5.85 -3.82
CA GLY A 231 44.44 -6.51 -4.85
C GLY A 231 44.05 -6.09 -6.28
N ASN A 232 43.24 -6.89 -6.97
CA ASN A 232 42.90 -6.64 -8.36
C ASN A 232 41.45 -6.23 -8.57
N VAL A 233 41.12 -5.65 -9.74
CA VAL A 233 39.78 -5.14 -10.10
C VAL A 233 38.68 -6.19 -10.00
N PHE A 234 38.97 -7.47 -10.26
CA PHE A 234 37.97 -8.53 -10.16
C PHE A 234 37.56 -8.80 -8.70
N VAL A 235 38.53 -8.74 -7.78
CA VAL A 235 38.28 -8.85 -6.33
C VAL A 235 37.47 -7.63 -5.86
N MET A 236 37.85 -6.44 -6.29
CA MET A 236 37.11 -5.19 -5.99
C MET A 236 35.65 -5.28 -6.41
N ILE A 237 35.37 -5.73 -7.65
CA ILE A 237 34.01 -5.94 -8.16
C ILE A 237 33.30 -7.03 -7.33
N GLY A 238 33.98 -8.14 -7.01
CA GLY A 238 33.42 -9.22 -6.20
C GLY A 238 33.00 -8.74 -4.80
N VAL A 239 33.87 -7.99 -4.11
CA VAL A 239 33.54 -7.39 -2.80
C VAL A 239 32.43 -6.36 -2.94
N ALA A 240 32.46 -5.49 -3.97
CA ALA A 240 31.41 -4.52 -4.22
C ALA A 240 30.03 -5.18 -4.43
N LEU A 241 29.95 -6.33 -5.11
CA LEU A 241 28.72 -7.12 -5.28
C LEU A 241 28.20 -7.71 -3.97
N ILE A 242 29.08 -7.98 -3.00
CA ILE A 242 28.70 -8.47 -1.66
C ILE A 242 28.23 -7.30 -0.78
N VAL A 243 28.86 -6.12 -0.92
CA VAL A 243 28.60 -4.96 -0.06
C VAL A 243 27.44 -4.12 -0.56
N PHE A 244 27.20 -4.06 -1.88
CA PHE A 244 26.16 -3.16 -2.44
C PHE A 244 24.75 -3.36 -1.85
N PRO A 245 24.30 -4.53 -1.36
CA PRO A 245 23.03 -4.66 -0.69
C PRO A 245 22.86 -3.72 0.52
N LYS A 246 23.96 -3.38 1.20
CA LYS A 246 23.97 -2.40 2.30
C LYS A 246 23.66 -0.97 1.82
N LEU A 247 23.86 -0.71 0.53
CA LEU A 247 23.59 0.56 -0.13
C LEU A 247 22.19 0.62 -0.75
N ALA A 248 21.34 -0.41 -0.53
CA ALA A 248 20.03 -0.53 -1.18
C ALA A 248 19.03 0.60 -0.87
N LEU A 249 19.30 1.41 0.14
CA LEU A 249 18.60 2.66 0.44
C LEU A 249 18.56 3.61 -0.78
N GLY A 250 19.60 3.64 -1.60
CA GLY A 250 19.63 4.40 -2.84
C GLY A 250 18.68 3.91 -3.94
N LEU A 251 17.96 2.81 -3.71
CA LEU A 251 16.90 2.30 -4.59
C LEU A 251 15.50 2.81 -4.21
N SER A 252 15.36 3.58 -3.14
CA SER A 252 14.08 4.14 -2.68
C SER A 252 13.43 5.07 -3.72
N GLY A 253 12.17 5.40 -3.53
CA GLY A 253 11.45 6.40 -4.33
C GLY A 253 10.85 5.90 -5.65
N PHE A 254 11.12 4.68 -6.12
CA PHE A 254 10.48 4.16 -7.33
C PHE A 254 9.00 3.81 -7.12
N GLU A 255 8.66 3.18 -5.97
CA GLU A 255 7.26 2.85 -5.64
C GLU A 255 6.45 4.13 -5.43
N THR A 256 6.98 5.13 -4.70
CA THR A 256 6.37 6.45 -4.56
C THR A 256 6.20 7.15 -5.91
N GLY A 257 7.18 6.99 -6.83
CA GLY A 257 7.12 7.52 -8.19
C GLY A 257 5.96 6.97 -9.03
N VAL A 258 5.59 5.70 -8.84
CA VAL A 258 4.39 5.11 -9.46
C VAL A 258 3.13 5.50 -8.69
N ALA A 259 3.18 5.57 -7.36
CA ALA A 259 2.02 5.92 -6.53
C ALA A 259 1.47 7.33 -6.82
N VAL A 260 2.32 8.29 -7.20
CA VAL A 260 1.89 9.65 -7.58
C VAL A 260 1.43 9.80 -9.03
N MET A 261 1.42 8.73 -9.80
CA MET A 261 1.01 8.73 -11.21
C MET A 261 -0.37 9.39 -11.47
N PRO A 262 -1.39 9.28 -10.60
CA PRO A 262 -2.66 9.99 -10.76
C PRO A 262 -2.53 11.51 -10.83
N HIS A 263 -1.49 12.10 -10.21
CA HIS A 263 -1.23 13.54 -10.22
C HIS A 263 -0.54 14.02 -11.51
N VAL A 264 -0.02 13.10 -12.34
CA VAL A 264 0.61 13.42 -13.62
C VAL A 264 -0.47 13.76 -14.64
N ARG A 265 -0.31 14.91 -15.34
CA ARG A 265 -1.22 15.32 -16.40
C ARG A 265 -1.23 14.31 -17.53
N GLY A 266 -2.42 13.85 -17.90
CA GLY A 266 -2.64 13.00 -19.07
C GLY A 266 -2.57 13.77 -20.39
N GLY A 267 -2.52 13.02 -21.49
CA GLY A 267 -2.64 13.58 -22.85
C GLY A 267 -4.11 13.85 -23.23
N PRO A 268 -4.35 14.65 -24.30
CA PRO A 268 -5.71 14.94 -24.78
C PRO A 268 -6.49 13.70 -25.26
N SER A 269 -5.80 12.63 -25.60
CA SER A 269 -6.36 11.35 -26.06
C SER A 269 -6.45 10.28 -24.98
N ASP A 270 -6.11 10.62 -23.72
CA ASP A 270 -6.15 9.67 -22.63
C ASP A 270 -7.59 9.34 -22.25
N THR A 271 -7.87 8.04 -22.16
CA THR A 271 -9.11 7.52 -21.57
C THR A 271 -8.80 6.95 -20.19
N GLU A 272 -9.83 6.79 -19.37
CA GLU A 272 -9.67 6.22 -18.03
C GLU A 272 -9.06 4.81 -18.09
N GLU A 273 -9.46 3.99 -19.08
CA GLU A 273 -8.94 2.64 -19.27
C GLU A 273 -7.51 2.60 -19.85
N LYS A 274 -7.13 3.61 -20.67
CA LYS A 274 -5.84 3.66 -21.37
C LYS A 274 -5.24 5.07 -21.34
N PRO A 275 -4.66 5.51 -20.19
CA PRO A 275 -4.04 6.82 -20.06
C PRO A 275 -2.61 6.84 -20.64
N ALA A 276 -2.47 6.66 -21.94
CA ALA A 276 -1.17 6.50 -22.61
C ALA A 276 -0.23 7.71 -22.43
N GLY A 277 -0.77 8.92 -22.43
CA GLY A 277 -0.01 10.16 -22.17
C GLY A 277 0.53 10.20 -20.74
N ARG A 278 -0.31 9.88 -19.75
CA ARG A 278 0.08 9.79 -18.33
C ARG A 278 1.18 8.75 -18.12
N ILE A 279 1.04 7.55 -18.70
CA ILE A 279 2.05 6.48 -18.66
C ILE A 279 3.37 6.98 -19.22
N ARG A 280 3.36 7.60 -20.40
CA ARG A 280 4.56 8.13 -21.06
C ARG A 280 5.26 9.18 -20.19
N ASP A 281 4.51 10.09 -19.61
CA ASP A 281 5.07 11.19 -18.82
C ASP A 281 5.54 10.71 -17.43
N THR A 282 4.90 9.70 -16.83
CA THR A 282 5.41 9.01 -15.63
C THR A 282 6.73 8.29 -15.92
N LYS A 283 6.88 7.65 -17.07
CA LYS A 283 8.16 7.05 -17.47
C LYS A 283 9.28 8.08 -17.63
N LYS A 284 8.98 9.31 -18.13
CA LYS A 284 9.94 10.41 -18.15
C LYS A 284 10.32 10.83 -16.74
N LEU A 285 9.33 10.96 -15.85
CA LEU A 285 9.53 11.27 -14.43
C LEU A 285 10.53 10.30 -13.81
N LEU A 286 10.23 9.00 -13.86
CA LEU A 286 11.06 7.94 -13.28
C LEU A 286 12.47 7.94 -13.87
N THR A 287 12.59 8.08 -15.20
CA THR A 287 13.89 8.07 -15.87
C THR A 287 14.73 9.28 -15.50
N THR A 288 14.13 10.49 -15.48
CA THR A 288 14.84 11.73 -15.16
C THR A 288 15.30 11.74 -13.71
N ALA A 289 14.42 11.35 -12.77
CA ALA A 289 14.77 11.24 -11.36
C ALA A 289 15.92 10.24 -11.14
N ALA A 290 15.85 9.05 -11.75
CA ALA A 290 16.89 8.04 -11.64
C ALA A 290 18.24 8.51 -12.20
N LEU A 291 18.25 9.21 -13.34
CA LEU A 291 19.49 9.74 -13.93
C LEU A 291 20.12 10.84 -13.07
N ILE A 292 19.31 11.79 -12.56
CA ILE A 292 19.79 12.83 -11.66
C ILE A 292 20.40 12.20 -10.41
N MET A 293 19.65 11.31 -9.76
CA MET A 293 20.12 10.64 -8.54
C MET A 293 21.39 9.81 -8.78
N SER A 294 21.45 9.06 -9.87
CA SER A 294 22.64 8.29 -10.25
C SER A 294 23.89 9.14 -10.41
N ALA A 295 23.75 10.29 -11.08
CA ALA A 295 24.86 11.23 -11.24
C ALA A 295 25.34 11.78 -9.88
N PHE A 296 24.42 12.18 -9.01
CA PHE A 296 24.79 12.62 -7.66
C PHE A 296 25.39 11.52 -6.82
N LEU A 297 24.81 10.32 -6.81
CA LEU A 297 25.32 9.20 -6.00
C LEU A 297 26.79 8.85 -6.35
N ILE A 298 27.12 8.76 -7.64
CA ILE A 298 28.49 8.48 -8.08
C ILE A 298 29.43 9.61 -7.65
N THR A 299 29.07 10.86 -7.92
CA THR A 299 29.95 12.01 -7.63
C THR A 299 30.09 12.24 -6.14
N THR A 300 29.01 12.15 -5.36
CA THR A 300 29.04 12.34 -3.91
C THR A 300 29.80 11.22 -3.21
N SER A 301 29.56 9.95 -3.59
CA SER A 301 30.34 8.83 -3.03
C SER A 301 31.83 8.99 -3.32
N PHE A 302 32.20 9.44 -4.51
CA PHE A 302 33.60 9.68 -4.89
C PHE A 302 34.23 10.77 -4.03
N ILE A 303 33.64 11.97 -3.96
CA ILE A 303 34.23 13.09 -3.20
C ILE A 303 34.24 12.82 -1.69
N THR A 304 33.21 12.19 -1.14
CA THR A 304 33.16 11.89 0.31
C THR A 304 34.19 10.85 0.70
N THR A 305 34.40 9.82 -0.11
CA THR A 305 35.43 8.79 0.16
C THR A 305 36.84 9.34 0.07
N LEU A 306 37.11 10.28 -0.84
CA LEU A 306 38.44 10.85 -1.05
C LEU A 306 38.80 11.98 -0.08
N LEU A 307 37.82 12.79 0.32
CA LEU A 307 38.05 14.04 1.05
C LEU A 307 37.75 13.96 2.56
N ILE A 308 37.02 12.92 3.00
CA ILE A 308 36.65 12.77 4.42
C ILE A 308 37.49 11.65 5.04
N PRO A 309 38.20 11.89 6.15
CA PRO A 309 38.93 10.83 6.88
C PRO A 309 37.97 9.76 7.40
N GLU A 310 38.35 8.49 7.33
CA GLU A 310 37.55 7.34 7.72
C GLU A 310 36.97 7.48 9.15
N ARG A 311 37.81 7.93 10.10
CA ARG A 311 37.42 8.17 11.51
C ARG A 311 36.24 9.15 11.67
N ALA A 312 36.05 10.06 10.71
CA ALA A 312 34.99 11.04 10.78
C ALA A 312 33.60 10.44 10.46
N PHE A 313 33.57 9.28 9.82
CA PHE A 313 32.32 8.53 9.56
C PHE A 313 31.89 7.65 10.73
N GLU A 314 32.79 7.30 11.64
CA GLU A 314 32.48 6.44 12.78
C GLU A 314 31.42 7.08 13.70
N PRO A 315 30.70 6.28 14.50
CA PRO A 315 29.74 6.80 15.47
C PRO A 315 30.36 7.88 16.38
N GLY A 316 29.76 9.07 16.42
CA GLY A 316 30.30 10.24 17.13
C GLY A 316 31.32 11.06 16.33
N GLY A 317 31.64 10.70 15.09
CA GLY A 317 32.46 11.51 14.19
C GLY A 317 31.65 12.60 13.51
N GLU A 318 32.32 13.71 13.15
CA GLU A 318 31.70 14.94 12.58
C GLU A 318 30.98 14.73 11.24
N ALA A 319 31.33 13.70 10.47
CA ALA A 319 30.72 13.35 9.18
C ALA A 319 29.71 12.20 9.28
N ASN A 320 29.49 11.61 10.47
CA ASN A 320 28.55 10.53 10.66
C ASN A 320 27.12 10.99 10.33
N GLY A 321 26.45 10.29 9.41
CA GLY A 321 25.10 10.64 8.92
C GLY A 321 25.01 11.92 8.08
N ARG A 322 26.07 12.76 7.99
CA ARG A 322 26.02 14.09 7.35
C ARG A 322 27.24 14.42 6.46
N ALA A 323 27.71 13.44 5.72
CA ALA A 323 28.95 13.52 4.95
C ALA A 323 29.04 14.76 4.02
N LEU A 324 27.96 15.10 3.30
CA LEU A 324 27.94 16.26 2.41
C LEU A 324 27.88 17.60 3.18
N ALA A 325 27.17 17.63 4.30
CA ALA A 325 27.16 18.81 5.18
C ALA A 325 28.54 19.05 5.77
N TYR A 326 29.26 17.99 6.19
CA TYR A 326 30.65 18.11 6.62
C TYR A 326 31.52 18.76 5.55
N LEU A 327 31.48 18.31 4.30
CA LEU A 327 32.21 18.94 3.19
C LEU A 327 31.77 20.38 2.97
N ALA A 328 30.48 20.69 3.09
CA ALA A 328 29.96 22.04 2.95
C ALA A 328 30.53 22.98 4.02
N HIS A 329 30.58 22.54 5.28
CA HIS A 329 31.20 23.31 6.37
C HIS A 329 32.73 23.45 6.20
N ALA A 330 33.41 22.36 5.85
CA ALA A 330 34.87 22.33 5.75
C ALA A 330 35.40 23.19 4.59
N TYR A 331 34.78 23.15 3.41
CA TYR A 331 35.30 23.78 2.20
C TYR A 331 34.59 25.07 1.80
N LEU A 332 33.34 25.30 2.23
CA LEU A 332 32.53 26.47 1.87
C LEU A 332 32.24 27.36 3.09
N GLY A 333 32.67 26.94 4.29
CA GLY A 333 32.55 27.67 5.54
C GLY A 333 31.20 27.53 6.22
N ASN A 334 31.16 27.92 7.51
CA ASN A 334 30.01 27.65 8.39
C ASN A 334 28.69 28.30 7.93
N VAL A 335 28.73 29.45 7.27
CA VAL A 335 27.50 30.11 6.77
C VAL A 335 26.86 29.28 5.67
N PHE A 336 27.64 28.85 4.67
CA PHE A 336 27.12 27.98 3.61
C PHE A 336 26.70 26.61 4.16
N GLY A 337 27.51 26.02 5.04
CA GLY A 337 27.19 24.76 5.70
C GLY A 337 25.87 24.82 6.45
N THR A 338 25.59 25.92 7.18
CA THR A 338 24.32 26.10 7.88
C THR A 338 23.13 26.25 6.89
N VAL A 339 23.30 26.96 5.77
CA VAL A 339 22.27 27.02 4.73
C VAL A 339 22.01 25.62 4.13
N TYR A 340 23.08 24.83 3.95
CA TYR A 340 22.97 23.45 3.50
C TYR A 340 22.20 22.59 4.51
N ASP A 341 22.54 22.65 5.82
CA ASP A 341 21.84 21.93 6.89
C ASP A 341 20.36 22.28 6.94
N VAL A 342 20.00 23.59 6.89
CA VAL A 342 18.60 24.04 6.89
C VAL A 342 17.84 23.48 5.68
N SER A 343 18.48 23.48 4.50
CA SER A 343 17.88 22.91 3.28
C SER A 343 17.71 21.39 3.41
N THR A 344 18.67 20.69 4.01
CA THR A 344 18.61 19.25 4.25
C THR A 344 17.52 18.90 5.26
N ILE A 345 17.43 19.61 6.38
CA ILE A 345 16.35 19.46 7.37
C ILE A 345 14.99 19.66 6.71
N ALA A 346 14.84 20.68 5.88
CA ALA A 346 13.58 20.98 5.21
C ALA A 346 13.16 19.88 4.24
N ILE A 347 14.08 19.38 3.39
CA ILE A 347 13.75 18.30 2.43
C ILE A 347 13.49 16.98 3.13
N LEU A 348 14.25 16.64 4.18
CA LEU A 348 14.04 15.43 5.00
C LEU A 348 12.68 15.46 5.70
N TRP A 349 12.33 16.58 6.33
CA TRP A 349 11.02 16.70 6.97
C TRP A 349 9.88 16.57 5.96
N PHE A 350 10.06 17.14 4.77
CA PHE A 350 9.07 17.05 3.69
C PHE A 350 9.01 15.64 3.08
N ALA A 351 10.13 14.88 3.08
CA ALA A 351 10.16 13.46 2.73
C ALA A 351 9.29 12.64 3.70
N GLY A 352 9.41 12.90 5.01
CA GLY A 352 8.50 12.34 6.01
C GLY A 352 7.02 12.67 5.76
N ALA A 353 6.73 13.89 5.29
CA ALA A 353 5.37 14.29 4.90
C ALA A 353 4.88 13.51 3.67
N SER A 354 5.72 13.30 2.67
CA SER A 354 5.40 12.47 1.49
C SER A 354 5.10 11.02 1.89
N ALA A 355 5.90 10.45 2.77
CA ALA A 355 5.70 9.10 3.30
C ALA A 355 4.39 8.96 4.09
N MET A 356 4.06 9.93 4.96
CA MET A 356 2.79 9.98 5.68
C MET A 356 1.60 10.05 4.71
N ALA A 357 1.68 10.87 3.67
CA ALA A 357 0.64 10.95 2.63
C ALA A 357 0.52 9.61 1.88
N GLY A 358 1.64 8.94 1.58
CA GLY A 358 1.67 7.61 0.98
C GLY A 358 0.94 6.57 1.83
N LEU A 359 1.20 6.52 3.14
CA LEU A 359 0.51 5.64 4.09
C LEU A 359 -0.99 5.89 4.14
N LEU A 360 -1.38 7.18 4.23
CA LEU A 360 -2.78 7.59 4.29
C LEU A 360 -3.55 7.28 3.00
N ASN A 361 -2.85 7.19 1.86
CA ASN A 361 -3.44 6.77 0.59
C ASN A 361 -3.48 5.25 0.45
N LEU A 362 -2.42 4.55 0.85
CA LEU A 362 -2.26 3.11 0.67
C LEU A 362 -3.16 2.29 1.60
N MET A 363 -3.11 2.55 2.92
CA MET A 363 -3.79 1.72 3.92
C MET A 363 -5.31 1.75 3.82
N PRO A 364 -5.98 2.93 3.73
CA PRO A 364 -7.43 2.97 3.60
C PRO A 364 -7.96 2.40 2.28
N ARG A 365 -7.11 2.28 1.28
CA ARG A 365 -7.50 1.77 -0.05
C ARG A 365 -7.68 0.25 -0.09
N TYR A 366 -6.79 -0.48 0.60
CA TYR A 366 -6.78 -1.94 0.56
C TYR A 366 -7.53 -2.58 1.73
N LEU A 367 -7.23 -2.19 2.95
CA LEU A 367 -7.73 -2.89 4.14
C LEU A 367 -9.26 -2.82 4.31
N PRO A 368 -9.95 -1.67 4.14
CA PRO A 368 -11.40 -1.62 4.27
C PRO A 368 -12.14 -2.40 3.19
N ARG A 369 -11.61 -2.44 1.97
CA ARG A 369 -12.19 -3.19 0.84
C ARG A 369 -12.27 -4.69 1.12
N TYR A 370 -11.28 -5.24 1.82
CA TYR A 370 -11.27 -6.64 2.21
C TYR A 370 -12.01 -6.93 3.51
N GLY A 371 -12.68 -5.93 4.10
CA GLY A 371 -13.25 -6.02 5.44
C GLY A 371 -12.18 -6.10 6.55
N MET A 372 -10.94 -5.81 6.20
CA MET A 372 -9.76 -6.01 7.03
C MET A 372 -9.35 -4.76 7.81
N ALA A 373 -10.21 -3.74 7.86
CA ALA A 373 -10.03 -2.59 8.72
C ALA A 373 -11.37 -2.13 9.31
N PRO A 374 -11.35 -1.56 10.52
CA PRO A 374 -12.52 -0.93 11.10
C PRO A 374 -13.00 0.25 10.24
N HIS A 375 -14.28 0.62 10.33
CA HIS A 375 -14.84 1.74 9.56
C HIS A 375 -14.08 3.05 9.74
N TRP A 376 -13.61 3.35 10.97
CA TRP A 376 -12.86 4.58 11.25
C TRP A 376 -11.52 4.68 10.51
N ALA A 377 -10.96 3.54 10.03
CA ALA A 377 -9.73 3.54 9.24
C ALA A 377 -9.90 4.20 7.84
N ARG A 378 -11.14 4.50 7.43
CA ARG A 378 -11.43 5.32 6.25
C ARG A 378 -11.22 6.82 6.52
N ALA A 379 -11.22 7.24 7.78
CA ALA A 379 -11.01 8.63 8.18
C ALA A 379 -9.51 8.94 8.30
N VAL A 380 -9.09 10.08 7.76
CA VAL A 380 -7.67 10.49 7.71
C VAL A 380 -7.10 10.72 9.11
N ARG A 381 -7.80 11.49 9.97
CA ARG A 381 -7.27 11.92 11.27
C ARG A 381 -6.96 10.80 12.26
N PRO A 382 -7.82 9.77 12.44
CA PRO A 382 -7.46 8.63 13.28
C PRO A 382 -6.22 7.89 12.77
N MET A 383 -6.07 7.74 11.45
CA MET A 383 -4.91 7.10 10.86
C MET A 383 -3.63 7.91 11.07
N VAL A 384 -3.70 9.24 10.96
CA VAL A 384 -2.56 10.13 11.29
C VAL A 384 -2.10 9.92 12.73
N ILE A 385 -3.04 9.85 13.68
CA ILE A 385 -2.70 9.61 15.09
C ILE A 385 -2.03 8.25 15.26
N VAL A 386 -2.58 7.19 14.66
CA VAL A 386 -2.01 5.84 14.73
C VAL A 386 -0.58 5.84 14.17
N PHE A 387 -0.36 6.38 12.98
CA PHE A 387 0.96 6.39 12.36
C PHE A 387 1.96 7.27 13.15
N THR A 388 1.52 8.39 13.71
CA THR A 388 2.36 9.24 14.56
C THR A 388 2.79 8.49 15.83
N LEU A 389 1.86 7.79 16.49
CA LEU A 389 2.16 6.98 17.68
C LEU A 389 3.10 5.82 17.36
N VAL A 390 2.89 5.14 16.24
CA VAL A 390 3.82 4.09 15.78
C VAL A 390 5.17 4.69 15.44
N GLY A 391 5.23 5.86 14.80
CA GLY A 391 6.46 6.59 14.54
C GLY A 391 7.21 6.92 15.83
N PHE A 392 6.53 7.36 16.90
CA PHE A 392 7.14 7.57 18.21
C PHE A 392 7.72 6.27 18.79
N LEU A 393 6.97 5.17 18.71
CA LEU A 393 7.41 3.88 19.21
C LEU A 393 8.66 3.40 18.47
N VAL A 394 8.67 3.49 17.14
CA VAL A 394 9.81 3.10 16.30
C VAL A 394 11.04 3.96 16.63
N THR A 395 10.87 5.27 16.69
CA THR A 395 11.95 6.21 17.02
C THR A 395 12.53 5.91 18.40
N TRP A 396 11.68 5.61 19.38
CA TRP A 396 12.13 5.25 20.74
C TRP A 396 12.87 3.92 20.78
N ILE A 397 12.41 2.89 20.05
CA ILE A 397 13.07 1.57 19.98
C ILE A 397 14.46 1.68 19.36
N PHE A 398 14.62 2.53 18.35
CA PHE A 398 15.90 2.73 17.65
C PHE A 398 16.77 3.84 18.26
N ASP A 399 16.31 4.51 19.32
CA ASP A 399 16.98 5.68 19.91
C ASP A 399 17.34 6.78 18.89
N ALA A 400 16.49 6.95 17.87
CA ALA A 400 16.70 7.84 16.74
C ALA A 400 18.00 7.57 15.92
N ASP A 401 18.56 6.37 16.00
CA ASP A 401 19.75 5.98 15.23
C ASP A 401 19.39 5.80 13.75
N VAL A 402 20.05 6.58 12.88
CA VAL A 402 19.80 6.60 11.43
C VAL A 402 20.30 5.32 10.76
N ASP A 403 21.46 4.78 11.17
CA ASP A 403 22.06 3.59 10.57
C ASP A 403 21.25 2.33 10.87
N ALA A 404 20.79 2.20 12.12
CA ALA A 404 19.94 1.09 12.56
C ALA A 404 18.59 1.11 11.83
N GLN A 405 17.97 2.29 11.70
CA GLN A 405 16.72 2.47 10.93
C GLN A 405 16.95 2.22 9.43
N GLY A 406 18.09 2.64 8.89
CA GLY A 406 18.46 2.40 7.50
C GLY A 406 18.46 0.92 7.11
N GLY A 407 18.89 0.04 8.02
CA GLY A 407 18.83 -1.41 7.79
C GLY A 407 17.40 -1.96 7.67
N ALA A 408 16.48 -1.46 8.50
CA ALA A 408 15.07 -1.82 8.45
C ALA A 408 14.40 -1.29 7.17
N TYR A 409 14.69 -0.06 6.80
CA TYR A 409 14.23 0.59 5.57
C TYR A 409 14.65 -0.20 4.32
N ALA A 410 15.95 -0.55 4.22
CA ALA A 410 16.47 -1.33 3.10
C ALA A 410 15.71 -2.64 2.87
N THR A 411 15.30 -3.32 3.94
CA THR A 411 14.49 -4.55 3.85
C THR A 411 13.13 -4.29 3.22
N GLY A 412 12.43 -3.24 3.64
CA GLY A 412 11.13 -2.84 3.07
C GLY A 412 11.24 -2.56 1.57
N VAL A 413 12.16 -1.68 1.18
CA VAL A 413 12.43 -1.31 -0.21
C VAL A 413 12.76 -2.53 -1.06
N LEU A 414 13.67 -3.40 -0.60
CA LEU A 414 14.10 -4.58 -1.35
C LEU A 414 12.99 -5.62 -1.54
N VAL A 415 12.14 -5.84 -0.55
CA VAL A 415 10.98 -6.73 -0.67
C VAL A 415 10.00 -6.18 -1.71
N LEU A 416 9.70 -4.89 -1.67
CA LEU A 416 8.79 -4.25 -2.64
C LEU A 416 9.35 -4.31 -4.07
N ILE A 417 10.62 -3.97 -4.27
CA ILE A 417 11.27 -4.05 -5.60
C ILE A 417 11.33 -5.50 -6.11
N SER A 418 11.66 -6.45 -5.24
CA SER A 418 11.69 -7.88 -5.61
C SER A 418 10.30 -8.36 -6.03
N SER A 419 9.26 -7.97 -5.28
CA SER A 419 7.88 -8.30 -5.61
C SER A 419 7.44 -7.68 -6.95
N ALA A 420 7.82 -6.42 -7.20
CA ALA A 420 7.57 -5.72 -8.46
C ALA A 420 8.28 -6.42 -9.63
N ALA A 421 9.54 -6.81 -9.46
CA ALA A 421 10.31 -7.52 -10.48
C ALA A 421 9.68 -8.89 -10.84
N ILE A 422 9.21 -9.64 -9.84
CA ILE A 422 8.48 -10.89 -10.05
C ILE A 422 7.16 -10.62 -10.77
N ALA A 423 6.39 -9.61 -10.35
CA ALA A 423 5.12 -9.25 -10.97
C ALA A 423 5.27 -8.93 -12.46
N VAL A 424 6.24 -8.09 -12.82
CA VAL A 424 6.48 -7.74 -14.23
C VAL A 424 7.04 -8.93 -15.04
N THR A 425 7.78 -9.84 -14.40
CA THR A 425 8.23 -11.10 -15.03
C THR A 425 7.04 -11.96 -15.44
N ILE A 426 6.08 -12.13 -14.52
CA ILE A 426 4.84 -12.88 -14.77
C ILE A 426 3.99 -12.19 -15.83
N ALA A 427 3.85 -10.85 -15.76
CA ALA A 427 3.11 -10.07 -16.75
C ALA A 427 3.72 -10.20 -18.16
N ALA A 428 5.05 -10.07 -18.29
CA ALA A 428 5.75 -10.24 -19.56
C ALA A 428 5.59 -11.67 -20.12
N ARG A 429 5.62 -12.68 -19.24
CA ARG A 429 5.39 -14.09 -19.63
C ARG A 429 3.97 -14.30 -20.16
N ARG A 430 2.95 -13.74 -19.48
CA ARG A 430 1.54 -13.82 -19.93
C ARG A 430 1.32 -13.10 -21.26
N ALA A 431 2.03 -12.00 -21.48
CA ALA A 431 2.01 -11.25 -22.74
C ALA A 431 2.83 -11.92 -23.88
N GLY A 432 3.44 -13.08 -23.65
CA GLY A 432 4.23 -13.81 -24.66
C GLY A 432 5.57 -13.17 -25.03
N GLN A 433 6.04 -12.18 -24.27
CA GLN A 433 7.26 -11.41 -24.54
C GLN A 433 8.52 -12.13 -24.04
N ARG A 434 8.97 -13.19 -24.70
CA ARG A 434 10.07 -14.06 -24.23
C ARG A 434 11.34 -13.32 -23.84
N GLY A 435 11.80 -12.34 -24.64
CA GLY A 435 13.01 -11.57 -24.35
C GLY A 435 12.89 -10.76 -23.04
N TRP A 436 11.78 -10.04 -22.87
CA TRP A 436 11.52 -9.31 -21.65
C TRP A 436 11.29 -10.21 -20.43
N THR A 437 10.68 -11.39 -20.63
CA THR A 437 10.53 -12.39 -19.56
C THR A 437 11.88 -12.84 -19.01
N ILE A 438 12.85 -13.13 -19.89
CA ILE A 438 14.20 -13.53 -19.48
C ILE A 438 14.91 -12.36 -18.78
N ALA A 439 14.86 -11.16 -19.35
CA ALA A 439 15.47 -9.97 -18.75
C ALA A 439 14.92 -9.69 -17.34
N PHE A 440 13.61 -9.65 -17.19
CA PHE A 440 12.98 -9.42 -15.87
C PHE A 440 13.21 -10.58 -14.90
N ALA A 441 13.32 -11.83 -15.37
CA ALA A 441 13.68 -12.96 -14.52
C ALA A 441 15.11 -12.85 -13.96
N VAL A 442 16.07 -12.40 -14.77
CA VAL A 442 17.45 -12.10 -14.30
C VAL A 442 17.42 -10.97 -13.28
N ILE A 443 16.71 -9.87 -13.56
CA ILE A 443 16.56 -8.75 -12.63
C ILE A 443 15.92 -9.21 -11.32
N SER A 444 14.88 -10.06 -11.39
CA SER A 444 14.24 -10.64 -10.19
C SER A 444 15.22 -11.49 -9.37
N ALA A 445 16.07 -12.26 -10.03
CA ALA A 445 17.09 -13.06 -9.34
C ALA A 445 18.12 -12.17 -8.62
N VAL A 446 18.54 -11.05 -9.23
CA VAL A 446 19.45 -10.07 -8.60
C VAL A 446 18.78 -9.44 -7.37
N PHE A 447 17.53 -8.99 -7.47
CA PHE A 447 16.84 -8.38 -6.33
C PHE A 447 16.55 -9.40 -5.22
N LEU A 448 16.19 -10.64 -5.56
CA LEU A 448 16.04 -11.72 -4.55
C LEU A 448 17.37 -12.00 -3.83
N TYR A 449 18.47 -12.08 -4.57
CA TYR A 449 19.81 -12.22 -3.98
C TYR A 449 20.10 -11.06 -3.02
N THR A 450 19.87 -9.83 -3.47
CA THR A 450 20.09 -8.62 -2.66
C THR A 450 19.23 -8.63 -1.39
N THR A 451 17.95 -9.01 -1.53
CA THR A 451 17.02 -9.11 -0.40
C THR A 451 17.47 -10.16 0.61
N VAL A 452 17.87 -11.34 0.14
CA VAL A 452 18.34 -12.43 1.02
C VAL A 452 19.60 -12.02 1.77
N LEU A 453 20.58 -11.43 1.08
CA LEU A 453 21.81 -10.95 1.75
C LEU A 453 21.51 -9.86 2.78
N ASN A 454 20.64 -8.89 2.44
CA ASN A 454 20.27 -7.84 3.39
C ASN A 454 19.58 -8.43 4.64
N ILE A 455 18.72 -9.44 4.47
CA ILE A 455 18.06 -10.13 5.59
C ILE A 455 19.08 -10.85 6.49
N ILE A 456 20.08 -11.50 5.91
CA ILE A 456 21.11 -12.22 6.66
C ILE A 456 21.99 -11.24 7.45
N GLU A 457 22.37 -10.13 6.83
CA GLU A 457 23.27 -9.15 7.46
C GLU A 457 22.56 -8.22 8.45
N ARG A 458 21.29 -7.88 8.18
CA ARG A 458 20.49 -6.94 8.99
C ARG A 458 19.13 -7.56 9.32
N PRO A 459 19.06 -8.55 10.22
CA PRO A 459 17.82 -9.28 10.53
C PRO A 459 16.75 -8.40 11.21
N ASP A 460 17.13 -7.25 11.76
CA ASP A 460 16.22 -6.36 12.49
C ASP A 460 15.15 -5.78 11.55
N GLY A 461 15.47 -5.52 10.30
CA GLY A 461 14.49 -5.12 9.30
C GLY A 461 13.36 -6.13 9.09
N VAL A 462 13.69 -7.42 9.08
CA VAL A 462 12.67 -8.49 8.97
C VAL A 462 11.89 -8.63 10.27
N LYS A 463 12.51 -8.50 11.43
CA LYS A 463 11.81 -8.55 12.73
C LYS A 463 10.73 -7.46 12.81
N ILE A 464 11.09 -6.24 12.43
CA ILE A 464 10.15 -5.10 12.40
C ILE A 464 9.07 -5.33 11.37
N GLY A 465 9.44 -5.68 10.13
CA GLY A 465 8.47 -6.05 9.08
C GLY A 465 7.52 -7.14 9.54
N ALA A 466 8.02 -8.18 10.23
CA ALA A 466 7.20 -9.24 10.79
C ALA A 466 6.24 -8.74 11.87
N CYS A 467 6.66 -7.81 12.73
CA CYS A 467 5.77 -7.17 13.71
C CYS A 467 4.65 -6.39 13.03
N PHE A 468 4.96 -5.60 11.99
CA PHE A 468 3.94 -4.88 11.21
C PHE A 468 2.99 -5.84 10.49
N ILE A 469 3.53 -6.88 9.83
CA ILE A 469 2.71 -7.90 9.18
C ILE A 469 1.80 -8.58 10.18
N ALA A 470 2.31 -9.01 11.34
CA ALA A 470 1.52 -9.62 12.40
C ALA A 470 0.44 -8.67 12.90
N GLY A 471 0.77 -7.41 13.15
CA GLY A 471 -0.20 -6.38 13.54
C GLY A 471 -1.30 -6.19 12.49
N ILE A 472 -0.95 -6.04 11.23
CA ILE A 472 -1.90 -5.89 10.12
C ILE A 472 -2.78 -7.13 10.00
N VAL A 473 -2.21 -8.34 10.03
CA VAL A 473 -2.96 -9.60 9.93
C VAL A 473 -3.92 -9.77 11.10
N LEU A 474 -3.49 -9.49 12.33
CA LEU A 474 -4.34 -9.57 13.53
C LEU A 474 -5.49 -8.55 13.47
N ILE A 475 -5.19 -7.28 13.18
CA ILE A 475 -6.23 -6.24 13.03
C ILE A 475 -7.19 -6.62 11.92
N SER A 476 -6.68 -7.12 10.80
CA SER A 476 -7.48 -7.57 9.65
C SER A 476 -8.40 -8.73 10.03
N PHE A 477 -7.90 -9.71 10.75
CA PHE A 477 -8.68 -10.86 11.21
C PHE A 477 -9.81 -10.42 12.16
N PHE A 478 -9.48 -9.66 13.20
CA PHE A 478 -10.49 -9.20 14.16
C PHE A 478 -11.51 -8.24 13.53
N SER A 479 -11.06 -7.36 12.64
CA SER A 479 -11.96 -6.47 11.91
C SER A 479 -12.93 -7.25 11.02
N ARG A 480 -12.44 -8.22 10.25
CA ARG A 480 -13.27 -9.06 9.39
C ARG A 480 -14.25 -9.90 10.21
N LEU A 481 -13.82 -10.39 11.38
CA LEU A 481 -14.68 -11.10 12.31
C LEU A 481 -15.81 -10.20 12.84
N ALA A 482 -15.49 -8.99 13.29
CA ALA A 482 -16.48 -8.02 13.77
C ALA A 482 -17.48 -7.58 12.69
N ARG A 483 -17.06 -7.56 11.43
CA ARG A 483 -17.86 -7.17 10.26
C ARG A 483 -18.50 -8.35 9.52
N SER A 484 -18.47 -9.55 10.10
CA SER A 484 -18.93 -10.78 9.43
C SER A 484 -20.40 -10.77 9.07
N PHE A 485 -21.24 -10.03 9.81
CA PHE A 485 -22.69 -9.93 9.60
C PHE A 485 -23.13 -8.68 8.82
N GLU A 486 -22.19 -7.82 8.40
CA GLU A 486 -22.53 -6.69 7.53
C GLU A 486 -23.06 -7.13 6.17
N LEU A 487 -24.00 -6.38 5.61
CA LEU A 487 -24.42 -6.55 4.22
C LEU A 487 -23.29 -6.08 3.29
N ARG A 488 -22.74 -6.99 2.50
CA ARG A 488 -21.51 -6.79 1.70
C ARG A 488 -21.77 -6.65 0.22
N VAL A 489 -23.01 -6.93 -0.21
CA VAL A 489 -23.41 -6.77 -1.61
C VAL A 489 -23.64 -5.30 -1.90
N THR A 490 -22.96 -4.80 -2.92
CA THR A 490 -22.93 -3.39 -3.28
C THR A 490 -23.95 -3.03 -4.34
N ASP A 491 -24.25 -3.99 -5.21
CA ASP A 491 -25.20 -3.83 -6.30
C ASP A 491 -25.86 -5.18 -6.62
N VAL A 492 -27.13 -5.14 -7.06
CA VAL A 492 -27.90 -6.34 -7.40
C VAL A 492 -28.48 -6.17 -8.80
N GLU A 493 -27.99 -6.98 -9.74
CA GLU A 493 -28.45 -6.99 -11.13
C GLU A 493 -29.27 -8.24 -11.43
N PHE A 494 -30.50 -8.05 -11.89
CA PHE A 494 -31.38 -9.14 -12.36
C PHE A 494 -31.35 -9.23 -13.88
N ASP A 495 -31.29 -10.47 -14.39
CA ASP A 495 -31.65 -10.67 -15.78
C ASP A 495 -33.18 -10.61 -15.98
N ALA A 496 -33.62 -10.44 -17.22
CA ALA A 496 -35.04 -10.31 -17.54
C ALA A 496 -35.90 -11.51 -17.13
N THR A 497 -35.27 -12.70 -16.99
CA THR A 497 -35.97 -13.94 -16.58
C THR A 497 -36.13 -13.99 -15.08
N ALA A 498 -35.07 -13.64 -14.33
CA ALA A 498 -35.09 -13.55 -12.87
C ALA A 498 -36.13 -12.51 -12.40
N GLU A 499 -36.10 -11.31 -13.01
CA GLU A 499 -37.04 -10.25 -12.68
C GLU A 499 -38.51 -10.72 -12.92
N ARG A 500 -38.76 -11.39 -14.04
CA ARG A 500 -40.06 -11.96 -14.36
C ARG A 500 -40.51 -12.97 -13.31
N PHE A 501 -39.64 -13.91 -12.91
CA PHE A 501 -39.98 -14.93 -11.90
C PHE A 501 -40.38 -14.29 -10.58
N VAL A 502 -39.65 -13.27 -10.13
CA VAL A 502 -39.92 -12.56 -8.88
C VAL A 502 -41.23 -11.76 -8.98
N ARG A 503 -41.52 -11.12 -10.11
CA ARG A 503 -42.75 -10.39 -10.31
C ARG A 503 -43.97 -11.30 -10.43
N ASP A 504 -43.85 -12.45 -11.09
CA ASP A 504 -44.92 -13.43 -11.26
C ASP A 504 -45.41 -13.97 -9.92
N ILE A 505 -44.48 -14.34 -9.01
CA ILE A 505 -44.85 -14.82 -7.66
C ILE A 505 -45.36 -13.70 -6.75
N ALA A 506 -45.08 -12.44 -7.06
CA ALA A 506 -45.53 -11.31 -6.26
C ALA A 506 -47.04 -11.08 -6.31
N SER A 507 -47.79 -11.71 -7.27
CA SER A 507 -49.25 -11.74 -7.28
C SER A 507 -49.84 -12.51 -6.07
N ARG A 508 -49.03 -13.31 -5.39
CA ARG A 508 -49.34 -14.06 -4.17
C ARG A 508 -48.25 -13.76 -3.10
N LYS A 509 -48.09 -14.62 -2.10
CA LYS A 509 -46.98 -14.51 -1.15
C LYS A 509 -45.68 -14.96 -1.80
N ILE A 510 -44.65 -14.12 -1.72
CA ILE A 510 -43.33 -14.42 -2.27
C ILE A 510 -42.64 -15.48 -1.39
N ARG A 511 -42.40 -16.65 -1.96
CA ARG A 511 -41.77 -17.79 -1.27
C ARG A 511 -40.59 -18.32 -2.07
N PHE A 512 -39.43 -18.32 -1.44
CA PHE A 512 -38.20 -18.88 -1.98
C PHE A 512 -37.79 -20.12 -1.21
N ILE A 513 -37.14 -21.06 -1.90
CA ILE A 513 -36.50 -22.23 -1.30
C ILE A 513 -35.01 -22.12 -1.58
N ALA A 514 -34.19 -22.11 -0.52
CA ALA A 514 -32.74 -22.19 -0.68
C ALA A 514 -32.35 -23.62 -1.09
N ASN A 515 -31.58 -23.75 -2.18
CA ASN A 515 -31.07 -25.02 -2.68
C ASN A 515 -29.57 -24.96 -2.89
N GLU A 516 -28.90 -26.11 -2.77
CA GLU A 516 -27.48 -26.23 -3.05
C GLU A 516 -27.27 -26.39 -4.57
N PRO A 517 -26.35 -25.65 -5.19
CA PRO A 517 -26.13 -25.70 -6.65
C PRO A 517 -25.54 -27.04 -7.12
N ASP A 518 -25.00 -27.84 -6.22
CA ASP A 518 -24.38 -29.15 -6.53
C ASP A 518 -25.41 -30.28 -6.64
N ASN A 519 -26.64 -30.07 -6.17
CA ASN A 519 -27.72 -31.05 -6.20
C ASN A 519 -28.95 -30.49 -6.94
N ARG A 520 -29.06 -30.83 -8.24
CA ARG A 520 -30.08 -30.32 -9.16
C ARG A 520 -30.97 -31.43 -9.73
N ASP A 521 -31.16 -32.52 -8.97
CA ASP A 521 -32.00 -33.62 -9.40
C ASP A 521 -33.50 -33.27 -9.25
N VAL A 522 -34.33 -33.84 -10.13
CA VAL A 522 -35.81 -33.67 -10.08
C VAL A 522 -36.40 -34.09 -8.73
N THR A 523 -35.84 -35.15 -8.15
CA THR A 523 -36.25 -35.66 -6.84
C THR A 523 -35.99 -34.68 -5.73
N GLU A 524 -34.83 -34.04 -5.74
CA GLU A 524 -34.43 -33.00 -4.77
C GLU A 524 -35.42 -31.81 -4.74
N TYR A 525 -35.71 -31.25 -5.90
CA TYR A 525 -36.67 -30.13 -5.98
C TYR A 525 -38.07 -30.51 -5.52
N ARG A 526 -38.52 -31.73 -5.83
CA ARG A 526 -39.83 -32.22 -5.42
C ARG A 526 -39.86 -32.47 -3.90
N ASP A 527 -38.90 -33.18 -3.38
CA ASP A 527 -38.87 -33.59 -1.98
C ASP A 527 -38.74 -32.37 -1.06
N LYS A 528 -37.96 -31.37 -1.43
CA LYS A 528 -37.90 -30.07 -0.73
C LYS A 528 -39.24 -29.33 -0.70
N ILE A 529 -39.96 -29.29 -1.82
CA ILE A 529 -41.30 -28.67 -1.85
C ILE A 529 -42.26 -29.43 -0.92
N GLU A 530 -42.25 -30.77 -0.95
CA GLU A 530 -43.13 -31.60 -0.12
C GLU A 530 -42.81 -31.43 1.36
N GLN A 531 -41.54 -31.45 1.73
CA GLN A 531 -41.09 -31.24 3.10
C GLN A 531 -41.48 -29.85 3.62
N ILE A 532 -41.17 -28.76 2.89
CA ILE A 532 -41.52 -27.39 3.31
C ILE A 532 -43.02 -27.19 3.45
N ARG A 533 -43.81 -27.84 2.58
CA ARG A 533 -45.26 -27.80 2.71
C ARG A 533 -45.76 -28.50 3.97
N ALA A 534 -45.14 -29.62 4.33
CA ALA A 534 -45.48 -30.37 5.54
C ALA A 534 -45.06 -29.61 6.81
N ASP A 535 -43.82 -29.12 6.86
CA ASP A 535 -43.23 -28.52 8.06
C ASP A 535 -43.82 -27.12 8.36
N HIS A 536 -44.23 -26.37 7.32
CA HIS A 536 -44.71 -25.00 7.46
C HIS A 536 -46.20 -24.82 7.09
N GLU A 537 -46.95 -25.91 6.91
CA GLU A 537 -48.39 -25.88 6.55
C GLU A 537 -48.68 -24.98 5.35
N VAL A 538 -47.80 -25.01 4.32
CA VAL A 538 -47.98 -24.15 3.13
C VAL A 538 -49.02 -24.80 2.20
N PRO A 539 -50.08 -24.04 1.77
CA PRO A 539 -51.10 -24.56 0.89
C PRO A 539 -50.54 -25.08 -0.43
N SER A 540 -51.14 -26.16 -0.96
CA SER A 540 -50.72 -26.80 -2.21
C SER A 540 -50.81 -25.90 -3.46
N GLN A 541 -51.56 -24.79 -3.38
CA GLN A 541 -51.75 -23.82 -4.46
C GLN A 541 -50.66 -22.73 -4.50
N GLU A 542 -49.82 -22.69 -3.49
CA GLU A 542 -48.71 -21.71 -3.42
C GLU A 542 -47.54 -22.18 -4.26
N ASP A 543 -46.96 -21.26 -5.04
CA ASP A 543 -45.80 -21.49 -5.90
C ASP A 543 -44.50 -21.15 -5.15
N PHE A 544 -43.43 -21.84 -5.52
CA PHE A 544 -42.09 -21.60 -5.01
C PHE A 544 -41.13 -21.29 -6.15
N VAL A 545 -40.11 -20.50 -5.84
CA VAL A 545 -38.94 -20.30 -6.69
C VAL A 545 -37.71 -20.71 -5.90
N PHE A 546 -36.87 -21.53 -6.49
CA PHE A 546 -35.63 -21.96 -5.90
C PHE A 546 -34.56 -20.90 -6.03
N VAL A 547 -33.68 -20.80 -5.05
CA VAL A 547 -32.54 -19.86 -5.05
C VAL A 547 -31.28 -20.65 -4.75
N GLU A 548 -30.34 -20.61 -5.66
CA GLU A 548 -29.06 -21.30 -5.59
C GLU A 548 -27.94 -20.28 -5.65
N VAL A 549 -26.96 -20.40 -4.73
CA VAL A 549 -25.84 -19.47 -4.64
C VAL A 549 -24.53 -20.20 -4.88
N THR A 550 -23.79 -19.82 -5.90
CA THR A 550 -22.44 -20.28 -6.18
C THR A 550 -21.42 -19.30 -5.60
N VAL A 551 -20.55 -19.81 -4.72
CA VAL A 551 -19.46 -19.00 -4.15
C VAL A 551 -18.30 -18.92 -5.13
N THR A 552 -17.99 -17.73 -5.60
CA THR A 552 -16.91 -17.48 -6.58
C THR A 552 -15.56 -17.29 -5.90
N ASP A 553 -15.42 -16.26 -5.05
CA ASP A 553 -14.21 -16.01 -4.25
C ASP A 553 -14.57 -15.60 -2.81
N PRO A 554 -14.48 -16.51 -1.83
CA PRO A 554 -14.84 -16.22 -0.44
C PRO A 554 -13.87 -15.25 0.25
N SER A 555 -12.72 -14.97 -0.34
CA SER A 555 -11.75 -14.02 0.21
C SER A 555 -12.16 -12.57 -0.05
N GLU A 556 -13.01 -12.30 -1.04
CA GLU A 556 -13.56 -10.98 -1.29
C GLU A 556 -14.58 -10.61 -0.22
N PHE A 557 -14.60 -9.35 0.18
CA PHE A 557 -15.52 -8.86 1.20
C PHE A 557 -16.72 -8.17 0.57
N GLU A 558 -16.51 -7.26 -0.36
CA GLU A 558 -17.54 -6.55 -1.10
C GLU A 558 -17.64 -7.13 -2.52
N SER A 559 -18.85 -7.46 -2.99
CA SER A 559 -19.08 -8.00 -4.33
C SER A 559 -20.43 -7.54 -4.89
N GLY A 560 -20.53 -7.39 -6.19
CA GLY A 560 -21.80 -7.30 -6.89
C GLY A 560 -22.54 -8.64 -6.86
N LEU A 561 -23.85 -8.62 -7.02
CA LEU A 561 -24.69 -9.81 -7.09
C LEU A 561 -25.43 -9.85 -8.42
N THR A 562 -25.10 -10.83 -9.25
CA THR A 562 -25.84 -11.10 -10.49
C THR A 562 -26.82 -12.22 -10.26
N VAL A 563 -28.09 -11.99 -10.58
CA VAL A 563 -29.19 -12.96 -10.44
C VAL A 563 -29.69 -13.36 -11.81
N ARG A 564 -29.60 -14.63 -12.15
CA ARG A 564 -30.10 -15.19 -13.41
C ARG A 564 -31.24 -16.16 -13.18
N GLY A 565 -32.25 -16.10 -14.04
CA GLY A 565 -33.40 -17.00 -13.98
C GLY A 565 -33.30 -18.12 -15.00
N GLU A 566 -33.50 -19.36 -14.55
CA GLU A 566 -33.55 -20.55 -15.42
C GLU A 566 -34.72 -21.46 -15.04
N VAL A 567 -35.20 -22.28 -16.00
CA VAL A 567 -36.22 -23.29 -15.75
C VAL A 567 -35.58 -24.66 -15.80
N MET A 568 -35.51 -25.33 -14.64
CA MET A 568 -34.96 -26.67 -14.52
C MET A 568 -36.03 -27.74 -14.73
N HIS A 569 -35.66 -28.79 -15.47
CA HIS A 569 -36.54 -29.94 -15.79
C HIS A 569 -37.91 -29.53 -16.39
N GLY A 570 -37.96 -28.36 -17.08
CA GLY A 570 -39.19 -27.84 -17.72
C GLY A 570 -40.30 -27.43 -16.74
N ARG A 571 -40.04 -27.43 -15.43
CA ARG A 571 -41.07 -27.17 -14.39
C ARG A 571 -40.60 -26.23 -13.28
N TYR A 572 -39.36 -26.40 -12.77
CA TYR A 572 -38.91 -25.65 -11.59
C TYR A 572 -38.25 -24.34 -11.99
N ARG A 573 -38.72 -23.24 -11.39
CA ARG A 573 -38.10 -21.92 -11.55
C ARG A 573 -36.96 -21.80 -10.57
N VAL A 574 -35.75 -21.55 -11.08
CA VAL A 574 -34.51 -21.44 -10.30
C VAL A 574 -33.87 -20.10 -10.55
N LEU A 575 -33.46 -19.44 -9.49
CA LEU A 575 -32.63 -18.24 -9.51
C LEU A 575 -31.21 -18.61 -9.12
N THR A 576 -30.27 -18.39 -10.01
CA THR A 576 -28.84 -18.65 -9.76
C THR A 576 -28.13 -17.34 -9.45
N LEU A 577 -27.41 -17.32 -8.34
CA LEU A 577 -26.69 -16.18 -7.77
C LEU A 577 -25.19 -16.50 -7.71
N GLU A 578 -24.37 -15.55 -8.12
CA GLU A 578 -22.90 -15.64 -7.96
C GLU A 578 -22.43 -14.58 -6.95
N SER A 579 -21.72 -14.99 -5.89
CA SER A 579 -21.28 -14.09 -4.82
C SER A 579 -20.09 -14.65 -4.04
N SER A 580 -19.53 -13.86 -3.13
CA SER A 580 -18.46 -14.26 -2.21
C SER A 580 -18.97 -15.01 -0.96
N SER A 581 -20.27 -14.93 -0.65
CA SER A 581 -20.88 -15.56 0.53
C SER A 581 -22.35 -15.87 0.29
N VAL A 582 -22.75 -17.11 0.59
CA VAL A 582 -24.14 -17.58 0.43
C VAL A 582 -25.12 -16.74 1.25
N SER A 583 -24.87 -16.58 2.55
CA SER A 583 -25.78 -15.87 3.44
C SER A 583 -25.95 -14.39 3.09
N ASN A 584 -24.87 -13.76 2.64
CA ASN A 584 -24.87 -12.34 2.25
C ASN A 584 -25.60 -12.11 0.91
N ALA A 585 -25.39 -13.03 -0.06
CA ALA A 585 -26.10 -13.01 -1.32
C ALA A 585 -27.60 -13.16 -1.13
N LEU A 586 -28.02 -14.13 -0.29
CA LEU A 586 -29.44 -14.35 0.01
C LEU A 586 -30.06 -13.14 0.72
N ALA A 587 -29.37 -12.53 1.70
CA ALA A 587 -29.87 -11.35 2.38
C ALA A 587 -30.06 -10.17 1.41
N ALA A 588 -29.07 -9.88 0.56
CA ALA A 588 -29.14 -8.83 -0.45
C ALA A 588 -30.25 -9.09 -1.46
N PHE A 589 -30.35 -10.31 -1.97
CA PHE A 589 -31.40 -10.74 -2.88
C PHE A 589 -32.80 -10.54 -2.29
N LEU A 590 -33.01 -10.96 -1.05
CA LEU A 590 -34.29 -10.83 -0.37
C LEU A 590 -34.69 -9.36 -0.15
N LEU A 591 -33.76 -8.51 0.24
CA LEU A 591 -34.01 -7.07 0.38
C LEU A 591 -34.35 -6.43 -0.97
N HIS A 592 -33.62 -6.79 -2.02
CA HIS A 592 -33.90 -6.29 -3.38
C HIS A 592 -35.25 -6.78 -3.91
N ALA A 593 -35.58 -8.06 -3.72
CA ALA A 593 -36.87 -8.64 -4.10
C ALA A 593 -38.05 -7.96 -3.37
N ARG A 594 -37.87 -7.62 -2.09
CA ARG A 594 -38.82 -6.81 -1.32
C ARG A 594 -39.02 -5.44 -1.96
N ASP A 595 -37.94 -4.74 -2.25
CA ASP A 595 -37.99 -3.37 -2.77
C ASP A 595 -38.56 -3.33 -4.21
N LEU A 596 -38.27 -4.37 -5.01
CA LEU A 596 -38.81 -4.53 -6.36
C LEU A 596 -40.32 -4.79 -6.37
N THR A 597 -40.85 -5.51 -5.38
CA THR A 597 -42.25 -5.99 -5.37
C THR A 597 -43.12 -5.28 -4.35
N GLY A 598 -42.56 -4.59 -3.38
CA GLY A 598 -43.26 -3.99 -2.25
C GLY A 598 -43.80 -5.00 -1.22
N GLN A 599 -43.47 -6.31 -1.36
CA GLN A 599 -43.92 -7.38 -0.48
C GLN A 599 -42.75 -7.96 0.33
N ILE A 600 -43.06 -8.50 1.50
CA ILE A 600 -42.04 -9.14 2.36
C ILE A 600 -41.82 -10.58 1.88
N PRO A 601 -40.64 -10.92 1.34
CA PRO A 601 -40.36 -12.28 0.90
C PRO A 601 -40.10 -13.21 2.09
N HIS A 602 -40.44 -14.48 1.88
CA HIS A 602 -40.17 -15.59 2.77
C HIS A 602 -39.15 -16.50 2.10
N ILE A 603 -38.12 -16.95 2.83
CA ILE A 603 -37.17 -17.96 2.37
C ILE A 603 -37.14 -19.13 3.34
N TYR A 604 -37.11 -20.35 2.80
CA TYR A 604 -37.13 -21.59 3.52
C TYR A 604 -35.81 -22.33 3.36
N PHE A 605 -35.28 -22.83 4.46
CA PHE A 605 -34.03 -23.57 4.54
C PHE A 605 -34.28 -24.92 5.19
N GLU A 606 -33.52 -25.92 4.80
CA GLU A 606 -33.41 -27.18 5.52
C GLU A 606 -32.57 -27.02 6.80
N TRP A 607 -32.72 -27.95 7.73
CA TRP A 607 -31.88 -28.03 8.91
C TRP A 607 -30.43 -28.29 8.53
N THR A 608 -29.50 -27.48 9.06
CA THR A 608 -28.07 -27.70 8.91
C THR A 608 -27.58 -28.56 10.07
N GLU A 609 -27.10 -29.76 9.78
CA GLU A 609 -26.46 -30.63 10.77
C GLU A 609 -24.97 -30.33 10.87
N GLY A 610 -24.39 -30.47 12.07
CA GLY A 610 -22.96 -30.36 12.27
C GLY A 610 -22.53 -29.51 13.48
N ASN A 611 -21.22 -29.39 13.66
CA ASN A 611 -20.66 -28.64 14.77
C ASN A 611 -20.73 -27.12 14.46
N PRO A 612 -21.36 -26.30 15.32
CA PRO A 612 -21.52 -24.86 15.10
C PRO A 612 -20.18 -24.12 14.85
N PHE A 613 -19.11 -24.52 15.54
CA PHE A 613 -17.79 -23.93 15.36
C PHE A 613 -17.21 -24.22 13.95
N THR A 614 -17.35 -25.45 13.48
CA THR A 614 -16.92 -25.85 12.14
C THR A 614 -17.73 -25.13 11.06
N ASN A 615 -19.04 -24.98 11.26
CA ASN A 615 -19.92 -24.28 10.35
C ASN A 615 -19.61 -22.78 10.32
N PHE A 616 -19.30 -22.17 11.48
CA PHE A 616 -18.83 -20.78 11.54
C PHE A 616 -17.50 -20.58 10.81
N LEU A 617 -16.52 -21.50 10.97
CA LEU A 617 -15.26 -21.45 10.22
C LEU A 617 -15.48 -21.61 8.72
N ARG A 618 -16.38 -22.48 8.29
CA ARG A 618 -16.76 -22.61 6.89
C ARG A 618 -17.37 -21.32 6.34
N PHE A 619 -18.24 -20.68 7.11
CA PHE A 619 -18.79 -19.38 6.72
C PHE A 619 -17.69 -18.32 6.59
N PHE A 620 -16.82 -18.23 7.57
CA PHE A 620 -15.78 -17.21 7.61
C PHE A 620 -14.73 -17.37 6.51
N LEU A 621 -14.27 -18.61 6.25
CA LEU A 621 -13.19 -18.90 5.31
C LEU A 621 -13.67 -19.19 3.88
N PHE A 622 -14.84 -19.82 3.73
CA PHE A 622 -15.33 -20.30 2.45
C PHE A 622 -16.66 -19.67 2.00
N GLY A 623 -17.23 -18.75 2.79
CA GLY A 623 -18.50 -18.10 2.48
C GLY A 623 -19.72 -19.05 2.54
N GLN A 624 -19.52 -20.25 3.05
CA GLN A 624 -20.52 -21.34 3.21
C GLN A 624 -20.68 -21.62 4.72
N GLY A 625 -21.57 -22.52 5.10
CA GLY A 625 -21.73 -22.91 6.51
C GLY A 625 -23.18 -22.72 6.99
N GLU A 626 -23.41 -22.27 8.21
CA GLU A 626 -24.76 -22.02 8.73
C GLU A 626 -25.45 -20.86 8.01
N VAL A 627 -26.14 -21.17 6.91
CA VAL A 627 -26.69 -20.16 6.00
C VAL A 627 -27.87 -19.42 6.63
N ALA A 628 -28.82 -20.13 7.22
CA ALA A 628 -30.07 -19.53 7.71
C ALA A 628 -29.88 -18.59 8.91
N PRO A 629 -29.16 -18.95 10.00
CA PRO A 629 -28.88 -18.06 11.11
C PRO A 629 -28.09 -16.83 10.69
N VAL A 630 -27.08 -17.01 9.85
CA VAL A 630 -26.24 -15.90 9.37
C VAL A 630 -27.04 -14.96 8.45
N THR A 631 -27.86 -15.50 7.54
CA THR A 631 -28.75 -14.69 6.68
C THR A 631 -29.71 -13.86 7.55
N ARG A 632 -30.28 -14.45 8.60
CA ARG A 632 -31.14 -13.73 9.55
C ARG A 632 -30.43 -12.58 10.23
N GLU A 633 -29.18 -12.79 10.63
CA GLU A 633 -28.38 -11.77 11.33
C GLU A 633 -27.99 -10.63 10.38
N VAL A 634 -27.55 -10.93 9.16
CA VAL A 634 -27.28 -9.93 8.12
C VAL A 634 -28.54 -9.10 7.82
N LEU A 635 -29.70 -9.75 7.68
CA LEU A 635 -30.97 -9.04 7.50
C LEU A 635 -31.36 -8.18 8.70
N ARG A 636 -31.02 -8.61 9.93
CA ARG A 636 -31.30 -7.83 11.15
C ARG A 636 -30.47 -6.57 11.22
N GLU A 637 -29.21 -6.62 10.79
CA GLU A 637 -28.33 -5.46 10.73
C GLU A 637 -28.71 -4.52 9.58
N ALA A 638 -29.01 -5.05 8.40
CA ALA A 638 -29.33 -4.26 7.22
C ALA A 638 -30.71 -3.60 7.29
N GLU A 639 -31.71 -4.25 7.91
CA GLU A 639 -33.08 -3.73 8.08
C GLU A 639 -33.51 -3.83 9.55
N PRO A 640 -33.33 -2.78 10.33
CA PRO A 640 -33.74 -2.76 11.74
C PRO A 640 -35.24 -2.88 11.97
N ASP A 641 -36.08 -2.38 11.02
CA ASP A 641 -37.53 -2.45 11.12
C ASP A 641 -38.02 -3.88 10.88
N ARG A 642 -38.51 -4.51 11.96
CA ARG A 642 -39.05 -5.88 11.89
C ARG A 642 -40.21 -6.04 10.92
N SER A 643 -41.01 -4.99 10.72
CA SER A 643 -42.18 -5.04 9.84
C SER A 643 -41.79 -5.11 8.36
N ARG A 644 -40.57 -4.64 8.01
CA ARG A 644 -40.04 -4.61 6.64
C ARG A 644 -39.03 -5.72 6.36
N ARG A 645 -38.62 -6.45 7.39
CA ARG A 645 -37.58 -7.47 7.28
C ARG A 645 -38.06 -8.74 6.60
N PRO A 646 -37.36 -9.25 5.56
CA PRO A 646 -37.61 -10.57 4.99
C PRO A 646 -37.62 -11.67 6.05
N ARG A 647 -38.45 -12.69 5.85
CA ARG A 647 -38.64 -13.76 6.84
C ARG A 647 -37.84 -15.00 6.46
N VAL A 648 -37.04 -15.47 7.40
CA VAL A 648 -36.22 -16.66 7.27
C VAL A 648 -36.84 -17.79 8.09
N HIS A 649 -37.17 -18.91 7.44
CA HIS A 649 -37.75 -20.11 8.01
C HIS A 649 -36.73 -21.27 7.95
N VAL A 650 -36.70 -22.08 8.96
CA VAL A 650 -35.88 -23.30 9.06
C VAL A 650 -36.80 -24.41 9.50
N GLY A 651 -36.85 -25.48 8.74
CA GLY A 651 -37.70 -26.62 9.01
C GLY A 651 -37.10 -27.90 8.51
#